data_43e5014854ebcd2746b4dc4822ab95de
#
_entry.id   43e5014854ebcd2746b4dc4822ab95de
#
_cell.length_a   1.000
_cell.length_b   1.000
_cell.length_c   1.000
_cell.angle_alpha   90.00
_cell.angle_beta   90.00
_cell.angle_gamma   90.00
#
_symmetry.space_group_name_H-M   'P 1'
#
loop_
_entity.id
_entity.type
_entity.pdbx_description
1 polymer ?
#
loop_
_entity_poly.entity_id
_entity_poly.type
_entity_poly.pdbx_seq_one_letter_code
_entity_poly.pdbx_strand_id
1 'polypeptide(L)'
;MMIEKYLNKLEYNKILDLVSNYCSTYIGKDFVSKLMPLNNKDLVKMKLEETSTAQTLLYRKGEPPISNITNIDIGIKNLESYNSLSAKALLDVAHVLQTSRFLHDYFFADDTFDLSDFSLLEDYFSMLYYNETIEKNILNSIIDEYTIADDASKTLSALRRNKRKLEQDVRDKLSNFIHSSSYSKYLMDSIITIRNDRFVIPVKEEYKDSISGAILDISASGSTVYIEPSSIFELNNKINGIKAEESIEIEKILKNLSLSLFPIASKIKTTLGAIGQIDFIFAKAKYSKKINGICPLINDKKEINLYGARHPLISPEVVVPIDVSLGNNYTSLLITGPNTGGKTVTLKTVGLFCLMACSGILIPARENSSIFVFDNVFADIGDEQSIQESLSTFSSHMVNIIEILKEATSSSLVLLDELGSGTDPVEGASLAISILENLHTLGALTICTTHYPELKKYALTHEGFENASSDFDVEHLRPTYKLLIGIPGKSNAFAISKKLGLSDEILDRAKSFQKDDDVNIETLLKNIYDDKLAIEEEKEKIRKNSSQVELLRKSLERDNSKLTQEAESIVSDAKQKAREILLDAKDEANEIIRELNKESTNTKSANALRNKLNSSIDTLSHIEADNSVSNSKPLSSEDITVGMEVMCKNFNAKGTVLSLPNRSNEVRVQIGALTTNVKLSDLLLLNTSKKSSTKQSGSTHKNSNVTFSNNKAQNVASEINVIGLTVDQALPIVDKYLDDCYMANLETARIVHGKGTGRLRDGIHSFLKKNTHVKSYRIGTYGEGEMGVTVVSFK
;
A
#
# COMPACT_ATOMS: atom_id res chain seq x y z
N MET A 1 -11.38 -8.23 29.17
CA MET A 1 -12.16 -7.94 27.93
C MET A 1 -12.29 -6.44 27.86
N MET A 2 -11.81 -5.79 26.81
CA MET A 2 -11.92 -4.33 26.68
C MET A 2 -13.38 -3.90 26.74
N ILE A 3 -13.68 -2.86 27.54
CA ILE A 3 -15.05 -2.43 27.81
C ILE A 3 -15.56 -1.63 26.60
N GLU A 4 -16.73 -1.98 26.09
CA GLU A 4 -17.35 -1.37 24.88
C GLU A 4 -17.46 0.19 24.99
N LYS A 5 -17.64 0.72 26.20
CA LYS A 5 -17.62 2.15 26.51
C LYS A 5 -16.38 2.86 25.96
N TYR A 6 -15.17 2.28 26.13
CA TYR A 6 -13.92 2.89 25.72
C TYR A 6 -13.68 2.76 24.20
N LEU A 7 -14.19 1.68 23.58
CA LEU A 7 -14.17 1.51 22.14
C LEU A 7 -14.95 2.64 21.43
N ASN A 8 -16.11 3.00 21.98
CA ASN A 8 -16.93 4.11 21.47
C ASN A 8 -16.23 5.46 21.65
N LYS A 9 -15.65 5.73 22.84
CA LYS A 9 -14.93 6.99 23.12
C LYS A 9 -13.73 7.19 22.17
N LEU A 10 -13.04 6.11 21.79
CA LEU A 10 -11.93 6.11 20.84
C LEU A 10 -12.38 5.98 19.38
N GLU A 11 -13.67 6.00 19.09
CA GLU A 11 -14.25 5.92 17.75
C GLU A 11 -13.89 4.65 16.96
N TYR A 12 -13.56 3.55 17.67
CA TYR A 12 -13.19 2.28 17.06
C TYR A 12 -14.31 1.72 16.18
N ASN A 13 -15.57 1.87 16.60
CA ASN A 13 -16.72 1.41 15.81
C ASN A 13 -16.81 2.10 14.43
N LYS A 14 -16.40 3.38 14.32
CA LYS A 14 -16.33 4.06 13.01
C LYS A 14 -15.29 3.41 12.08
N ILE A 15 -14.19 2.89 12.64
CA ILE A 15 -13.21 2.15 11.85
C ILE A 15 -13.80 0.83 11.35
N LEU A 16 -14.54 0.12 12.23
CA LEU A 16 -15.23 -1.11 11.83
C LEU A 16 -16.24 -0.86 10.72
N ASP A 17 -17.02 0.22 10.80
CA ASP A 17 -17.96 0.61 9.73
C ASP A 17 -17.24 0.85 8.42
N LEU A 18 -16.09 1.55 8.46
CA LEU A 18 -15.27 1.78 7.27
C LEU A 18 -14.70 0.48 6.69
N VAL A 19 -14.23 -0.45 7.52
CA VAL A 19 -13.76 -1.77 7.07
C VAL A 19 -14.91 -2.59 6.50
N SER A 20 -16.10 -2.57 7.14
CA SER A 20 -17.29 -3.28 6.69
C SER A 20 -17.73 -2.89 5.27
N ASN A 21 -17.52 -1.61 4.90
CA ASN A 21 -17.83 -1.14 3.54
C ASN A 21 -16.96 -1.78 2.44
N TYR A 22 -15.84 -2.41 2.81
CA TYR A 22 -14.99 -3.17 1.89
C TYR A 22 -15.33 -4.66 1.83
N CYS A 23 -16.24 -5.15 2.69
CA CYS A 23 -16.73 -6.52 2.62
C CYS A 23 -17.79 -6.65 1.53
N SER A 24 -17.62 -7.66 0.68
CA SER A 24 -18.56 -8.03 -0.38
C SER A 24 -19.62 -9.02 0.09
N THR A 25 -19.34 -9.79 1.16
CA THR A 25 -20.21 -10.85 1.67
C THR A 25 -20.87 -10.48 3.00
N TYR A 26 -22.06 -11.01 3.27
CA TYR A 26 -22.73 -10.81 4.55
C TYR A 26 -21.95 -11.43 5.73
N ILE A 27 -21.23 -12.54 5.49
CA ILE A 27 -20.41 -13.21 6.51
C ILE A 27 -19.17 -12.36 6.83
N GLY A 28 -18.51 -11.80 5.84
CA GLY A 28 -17.40 -10.88 6.05
C GLY A 28 -17.82 -9.67 6.89
N LYS A 29 -19.00 -9.10 6.62
CA LYS A 29 -19.59 -8.02 7.43
C LYS A 29 -19.89 -8.47 8.87
N ASP A 30 -20.41 -9.66 9.06
CA ASP A 30 -20.67 -10.24 10.39
C ASP A 30 -19.36 -10.42 11.18
N PHE A 31 -18.27 -10.87 10.54
CA PHE A 31 -16.96 -10.95 11.19
C PHE A 31 -16.43 -9.58 11.60
N VAL A 32 -16.60 -8.55 10.75
CA VAL A 32 -16.20 -7.18 11.10
C VAL A 32 -17.00 -6.65 12.28
N SER A 33 -18.34 -6.87 12.31
CA SER A 33 -19.21 -6.39 13.40
C SER A 33 -18.88 -7.02 14.76
N LYS A 34 -18.33 -8.23 14.76
CA LYS A 34 -17.92 -8.97 15.96
C LYS A 34 -16.44 -8.82 16.29
N LEU A 35 -15.70 -8.01 15.52
CA LEU A 35 -14.27 -7.86 15.71
C LEU A 35 -13.96 -7.07 16.98
N MET A 36 -13.35 -7.74 17.93
CA MET A 36 -12.88 -7.16 19.19
C MET A 36 -11.35 -7.17 19.25
N PRO A 37 -10.74 -6.15 19.84
CA PRO A 37 -9.29 -6.13 20.05
C PRO A 37 -8.83 -7.31 20.92
N LEU A 38 -7.77 -7.96 20.49
CA LEU A 38 -7.14 -9.09 21.16
C LEU A 38 -6.11 -8.61 22.18
N ASN A 39 -5.91 -9.36 23.25
CA ASN A 39 -4.89 -9.12 24.29
C ASN A 39 -3.76 -10.17 24.29
N ASN A 40 -3.76 -11.09 23.33
CA ASN A 40 -2.70 -12.08 23.15
C ASN A 40 -1.74 -11.62 22.07
N LYS A 41 -0.46 -11.42 22.40
CA LYS A 41 0.59 -10.90 21.51
C LYS A 41 0.77 -11.75 20.25
N ASP A 42 0.83 -13.08 20.39
CA ASP A 42 1.12 -13.95 19.24
C ASP A 42 -0.05 -13.95 18.25
N LEU A 43 -1.29 -13.95 18.77
CA LEU A 43 -2.48 -13.82 17.94
C LEU A 43 -2.56 -12.47 17.25
N VAL A 44 -2.24 -11.38 17.95
CA VAL A 44 -2.20 -10.03 17.35
C VAL A 44 -1.18 -9.97 16.22
N LYS A 45 0.04 -10.49 16.46
CA LYS A 45 1.10 -10.55 15.45
C LYS A 45 0.66 -11.34 14.23
N MET A 46 0.09 -12.53 14.43
CA MET A 46 -0.43 -13.35 13.33
C MET A 46 -1.52 -12.63 12.53
N LYS A 47 -2.49 -11.97 13.21
CA LYS A 47 -3.56 -11.24 12.53
C LYS A 47 -3.09 -10.00 11.77
N LEU A 48 -2.05 -9.32 12.24
CA LEU A 48 -1.40 -8.22 11.53
C LEU A 48 -0.64 -8.74 10.30
N GLU A 49 0.10 -9.84 10.44
CA GLU A 49 0.82 -10.48 9.35
C GLU A 49 -0.15 -11.01 8.27
N GLU A 50 -1.28 -11.64 8.64
CA GLU A 50 -2.34 -12.02 7.70
C GLU A 50 -2.81 -10.81 6.87
N THR A 51 -3.10 -9.68 7.53
CA THR A 51 -3.58 -8.48 6.83
C THR A 51 -2.49 -7.85 5.95
N SER A 52 -1.26 -7.83 6.41
CA SER A 52 -0.09 -7.33 5.65
C SER A 52 0.19 -8.19 4.42
N THR A 53 0.11 -9.53 4.59
CA THR A 53 0.26 -10.50 3.50
C THR A 53 -0.85 -10.32 2.45
N ALA A 54 -2.10 -10.15 2.90
CA ALA A 54 -3.22 -9.86 2.00
C ALA A 54 -3.06 -8.51 1.29
N GLN A 55 -2.54 -7.48 1.97
CA GLN A 55 -2.23 -6.19 1.35
C GLN A 55 -1.16 -6.33 0.25
N THR A 56 -0.13 -7.13 0.51
CA THR A 56 0.92 -7.42 -0.48
C THR A 56 0.33 -8.15 -1.70
N LEU A 57 -0.56 -9.10 -1.47
CA LEU A 57 -1.24 -9.83 -2.54
C LEU A 57 -2.14 -8.90 -3.38
N LEU A 58 -2.85 -7.94 -2.73
CA LEU A 58 -3.61 -6.89 -3.41
C LEU A 58 -2.76 -6.00 -4.33
N TYR A 59 -1.50 -5.73 -3.95
CA TYR A 59 -0.59 -4.96 -4.81
C TYR A 59 -0.07 -5.78 -5.99
N ARG A 60 0.11 -7.09 -5.82
CA ARG A 60 0.70 -7.96 -6.85
C ARG A 60 -0.33 -8.51 -7.83
N LYS A 61 -1.47 -9.03 -7.33
CA LYS A 61 -2.51 -9.72 -8.13
C LYS A 61 -3.81 -8.91 -8.30
N GLY A 62 -3.95 -7.77 -7.63
CA GLY A 62 -5.21 -7.01 -7.60
C GLY A 62 -6.23 -7.59 -6.62
N GLU A 63 -7.50 -7.18 -6.76
CA GLU A 63 -8.57 -7.60 -5.86
C GLU A 63 -9.01 -9.04 -6.12
N PRO A 64 -9.24 -9.85 -5.06
CA PRO A 64 -9.81 -11.18 -5.22
C PRO A 64 -11.23 -11.11 -5.81
N PRO A 65 -11.62 -12.03 -6.71
CA PRO A 65 -12.91 -12.03 -7.39
C PRO A 65 -14.04 -12.51 -6.46
N ILE A 66 -14.35 -11.75 -5.41
CA ILE A 66 -15.42 -12.04 -4.47
C ILE A 66 -16.71 -11.38 -4.98
N SER A 67 -17.68 -12.18 -5.38
CA SER A 67 -19.01 -11.70 -5.74
C SER A 67 -19.87 -11.42 -4.50
N ASN A 68 -20.91 -10.59 -4.67
CA ASN A 68 -21.87 -10.37 -3.58
C ASN A 68 -22.65 -11.67 -3.31
N ILE A 69 -22.36 -12.32 -2.19
CA ILE A 69 -23.01 -13.55 -1.74
C ILE A 69 -24.17 -13.18 -0.82
N THR A 70 -25.38 -13.57 -1.21
CA THR A 70 -26.60 -13.42 -0.39
C THR A 70 -26.60 -14.44 0.77
N ASN A 71 -27.42 -14.20 1.77
CA ASN A 71 -27.53 -15.14 2.91
C ASN A 71 -28.19 -16.44 2.45
N ILE A 72 -27.41 -17.53 2.45
CA ILE A 72 -27.86 -18.89 2.08
C ILE A 72 -28.03 -19.85 3.27
N ASP A 73 -28.00 -19.35 4.51
CA ASP A 73 -28.04 -20.20 5.73
C ASP A 73 -29.30 -21.10 5.77
N ILE A 74 -30.45 -20.57 5.31
CA ILE A 74 -31.69 -21.35 5.22
C ILE A 74 -31.55 -22.43 4.13
N GLY A 75 -30.94 -22.11 2.99
CA GLY A 75 -30.67 -23.06 1.92
C GLY A 75 -29.78 -24.21 2.39
N ILE A 76 -28.69 -23.89 3.14
CA ILE A 76 -27.80 -24.90 3.70
C ILE A 76 -28.54 -25.81 4.70
N LYS A 77 -29.35 -25.25 5.60
CA LYS A 77 -30.16 -26.02 6.55
C LYS A 77 -31.14 -26.96 5.83
N ASN A 78 -31.75 -26.48 4.75
CA ASN A 78 -32.62 -27.32 3.93
C ASN A 78 -31.84 -28.46 3.26
N LEU A 79 -30.64 -28.23 2.75
CA LEU A 79 -29.76 -29.25 2.20
C LEU A 79 -29.36 -30.29 3.26
N GLU A 80 -28.97 -29.84 4.45
CA GLU A 80 -28.61 -30.70 5.58
C GLU A 80 -29.81 -31.56 6.03
N SER A 81 -31.05 -31.08 5.83
CA SER A 81 -32.31 -31.78 6.11
C SER A 81 -32.87 -32.57 4.92
N TYR A 82 -32.15 -32.72 3.84
CA TYR A 82 -32.55 -33.37 2.60
C TYR A 82 -33.82 -32.79 1.95
N ASN A 83 -34.08 -31.49 2.15
CA ASN A 83 -35.17 -30.77 1.51
C ASN A 83 -34.75 -30.19 0.17
N SER A 84 -35.67 -30.17 -0.81
CA SER A 84 -35.44 -29.52 -2.11
C SER A 84 -35.30 -28.02 -1.95
N LEU A 85 -34.39 -27.41 -2.73
CA LEU A 85 -34.18 -25.98 -2.82
C LEU A 85 -35.05 -25.34 -3.90
N SER A 86 -35.42 -24.09 -3.69
CA SER A 86 -36.03 -23.26 -4.75
C SER A 86 -35.00 -22.89 -5.84
N ALA A 87 -35.44 -22.43 -6.98
CA ALA A 87 -34.57 -21.95 -8.07
C ALA A 87 -33.61 -20.89 -7.59
N LYS A 88 -34.08 -19.91 -6.81
CA LYS A 88 -33.23 -18.88 -6.19
C LYS A 88 -32.15 -19.45 -5.30
N ALA A 89 -32.49 -20.35 -4.37
CA ALA A 89 -31.54 -20.94 -3.46
C ALA A 89 -30.49 -21.81 -4.18
N LEU A 90 -30.88 -22.48 -5.28
CA LEU A 90 -29.94 -23.20 -6.15
C LEU A 90 -28.98 -22.28 -6.86
N LEU A 91 -29.45 -21.15 -7.40
CA LEU A 91 -28.60 -20.12 -8.00
C LEU A 91 -27.63 -19.52 -6.99
N ASP A 92 -28.08 -19.20 -5.79
CA ASP A 92 -27.25 -18.67 -4.72
C ASP A 92 -26.13 -19.68 -4.36
N VAL A 93 -26.43 -20.97 -4.29
CA VAL A 93 -25.43 -22.03 -4.07
C VAL A 93 -24.46 -22.13 -5.25
N ALA A 94 -24.96 -22.04 -6.48
CA ALA A 94 -24.12 -22.06 -7.69
C ALA A 94 -23.13 -20.87 -7.69
N HIS A 95 -23.59 -19.68 -7.31
CA HIS A 95 -22.72 -18.49 -7.17
C HIS A 95 -21.65 -18.68 -6.09
N VAL A 96 -21.94 -19.37 -4.98
CA VAL A 96 -20.92 -19.72 -3.97
C VAL A 96 -19.89 -20.67 -4.56
N LEU A 97 -20.28 -21.71 -5.28
CA LEU A 97 -19.35 -22.64 -5.94
C LEU A 97 -18.50 -21.95 -7.01
N GLN A 98 -19.09 -21.05 -7.78
CA GLN A 98 -18.41 -20.23 -8.78
C GLN A 98 -17.39 -19.29 -8.17
N THR A 99 -17.78 -18.54 -7.11
CA THR A 99 -16.88 -17.66 -6.36
C THR A 99 -15.73 -18.46 -5.75
N SER A 100 -16.02 -19.62 -5.19
CA SER A 100 -15.00 -20.53 -4.64
C SER A 100 -13.98 -20.94 -5.70
N ARG A 101 -14.43 -21.31 -6.90
CA ARG A 101 -13.53 -21.66 -8.02
C ARG A 101 -12.67 -20.48 -8.44
N PHE A 102 -13.26 -19.31 -8.62
CA PHE A 102 -12.51 -18.11 -9.00
C PHE A 102 -11.49 -17.68 -7.94
N LEU A 103 -11.82 -17.82 -6.64
CA LEU A 103 -10.89 -17.56 -5.56
C LEU A 103 -9.75 -18.58 -5.50
N HIS A 104 -10.06 -19.86 -5.72
CA HIS A 104 -9.05 -20.89 -5.82
C HIS A 104 -8.07 -20.60 -6.98
N ASP A 105 -8.60 -20.29 -8.16
CA ASP A 105 -7.79 -19.97 -9.34
C ASP A 105 -6.99 -18.66 -9.13
N TYR A 106 -7.57 -17.64 -8.49
CA TYR A 106 -6.86 -16.40 -8.13
C TYR A 106 -5.62 -16.68 -7.29
N PHE A 107 -5.68 -17.63 -6.38
CA PHE A 107 -4.54 -17.91 -5.49
C PHE A 107 -3.55 -18.89 -6.12
N PHE A 108 -4.01 -19.99 -6.72
CA PHE A 108 -3.19 -21.14 -7.12
C PHE A 108 -2.84 -21.22 -8.61
N ALA A 109 -3.53 -20.52 -9.54
CA ALA A 109 -3.36 -20.72 -10.97
C ALA A 109 -2.09 -20.10 -11.58
N ASP A 110 -1.30 -19.35 -10.81
CA ASP A 110 -0.13 -18.64 -11.31
C ASP A 110 1.16 -19.33 -10.84
N ASP A 111 1.74 -20.19 -11.67
CA ASP A 111 2.96 -20.95 -11.40
C ASP A 111 4.22 -20.06 -11.26
N THR A 112 4.14 -18.78 -11.66
CA THR A 112 5.28 -17.84 -11.53
C THR A 112 5.36 -17.21 -10.15
N PHE A 113 4.41 -17.53 -9.27
CA PHE A 113 4.23 -16.93 -7.96
C PHE A 113 4.75 -17.84 -6.85
N ASP A 114 5.73 -17.38 -6.08
CA ASP A 114 6.17 -18.13 -4.90
C ASP A 114 5.12 -18.03 -3.79
N LEU A 115 4.40 -19.12 -3.56
CA LEU A 115 3.34 -19.21 -2.55
C LEU A 115 3.89 -19.26 -1.13
N SER A 116 5.18 -19.53 -0.92
CA SER A 116 5.78 -19.59 0.42
C SER A 116 5.65 -18.29 1.19
N ASP A 117 5.69 -17.15 0.48
CA ASP A 117 5.48 -15.80 1.05
C ASP A 117 4.05 -15.58 1.56
N PHE A 118 3.08 -16.43 1.16
CA PHE A 118 1.65 -16.28 1.41
C PHE A 118 1.05 -17.45 2.21
N SER A 119 1.88 -18.24 2.86
CA SER A 119 1.48 -19.45 3.61
C SER A 119 0.38 -19.17 4.66
N LEU A 120 0.35 -18.00 5.29
CA LEU A 120 -0.69 -17.59 6.24
C LEU A 120 -2.09 -17.49 5.62
N LEU A 121 -2.19 -17.29 4.31
CA LEU A 121 -3.47 -17.22 3.59
C LEU A 121 -3.83 -18.55 2.94
N GLU A 122 -2.86 -19.41 2.66
CA GLU A 122 -3.01 -20.67 1.92
C GLU A 122 -4.05 -21.58 2.56
N ASP A 123 -4.09 -21.67 3.90
CA ASP A 123 -5.07 -22.50 4.62
C ASP A 123 -6.51 -22.11 4.28
N TYR A 124 -6.82 -20.81 4.21
CA TYR A 124 -8.15 -20.33 3.86
C TYR A 124 -8.54 -20.64 2.42
N PHE A 125 -7.61 -20.51 1.48
CA PHE A 125 -7.85 -20.82 0.07
C PHE A 125 -7.93 -22.33 -0.18
N SER A 126 -7.21 -23.16 0.60
CA SER A 126 -7.27 -24.63 0.54
C SER A 126 -8.59 -25.20 1.04
N MET A 127 -9.30 -24.49 1.93
CA MET A 127 -10.63 -24.88 2.42
C MET A 127 -11.74 -24.68 1.38
N LEU A 128 -11.45 -24.02 0.26
CA LEU A 128 -12.43 -23.73 -0.78
C LEU A 128 -12.75 -25.00 -1.58
N TYR A 129 -14.01 -25.44 -1.49
CA TYR A 129 -14.52 -26.52 -2.33
C TYR A 129 -15.29 -25.97 -3.50
N TYR A 130 -15.01 -26.42 -4.70
CA TYR A 130 -15.75 -26.12 -5.92
C TYR A 130 -16.03 -27.39 -6.72
N ASN A 131 -17.08 -27.34 -7.53
CA ASN A 131 -17.43 -28.41 -8.46
C ASN A 131 -18.06 -27.78 -9.71
N GLU A 132 -17.23 -27.65 -10.75
CA GLU A 132 -17.61 -26.99 -12.00
C GLU A 132 -18.79 -27.67 -12.69
N THR A 133 -18.91 -29.01 -12.59
CA THR A 133 -19.99 -29.78 -13.20
C THR A 133 -21.33 -29.43 -12.54
N ILE A 134 -21.39 -29.41 -11.22
CA ILE A 134 -22.61 -29.05 -10.48
C ILE A 134 -22.98 -27.59 -10.71
N GLU A 135 -21.97 -26.69 -10.63
CA GLU A 135 -22.12 -25.25 -10.92
C GLU A 135 -22.76 -25.05 -12.28
N LYS A 136 -22.16 -25.60 -13.35
CA LYS A 136 -22.67 -25.47 -14.72
C LYS A 136 -24.06 -26.10 -14.91
N ASN A 137 -24.31 -27.23 -14.28
CA ASN A 137 -25.63 -27.87 -14.37
C ASN A 137 -26.73 -26.97 -13.79
N ILE A 138 -26.47 -26.31 -12.66
CA ILE A 138 -27.45 -25.40 -12.07
C ILE A 138 -27.60 -24.14 -12.94
N LEU A 139 -26.51 -23.48 -13.32
CA LEU A 139 -26.53 -22.24 -14.10
C LEU A 139 -27.13 -22.43 -15.52
N ASN A 140 -26.95 -23.59 -16.15
CA ASN A 140 -27.55 -23.90 -17.42
C ASN A 140 -29.02 -24.24 -17.30
N SER A 141 -29.46 -24.82 -16.15
CA SER A 141 -30.86 -25.22 -15.95
C SER A 141 -31.73 -24.08 -15.45
N ILE A 142 -31.18 -23.08 -14.76
CA ILE A 142 -31.91 -22.00 -14.11
C ILE A 142 -31.40 -20.66 -14.66
N ILE A 143 -32.28 -19.89 -15.31
CA ILE A 143 -31.96 -18.58 -15.89
C ILE A 143 -32.01 -17.49 -14.81
N ASP A 144 -33.08 -17.47 -14.05
CA ASP A 144 -33.32 -16.54 -12.94
C ASP A 144 -34.19 -17.17 -11.85
N GLU A 145 -34.50 -16.44 -10.77
CA GLU A 145 -35.25 -16.97 -9.62
C GLU A 145 -36.66 -17.49 -9.96
N TYR A 146 -37.20 -17.14 -11.13
CA TYR A 146 -38.58 -17.51 -11.60
C TYR A 146 -38.57 -18.38 -12.86
N THR A 147 -37.45 -18.43 -13.57
CA THR A 147 -37.40 -18.99 -14.93
C THR A 147 -36.41 -20.16 -15.01
N ILE A 148 -36.94 -21.33 -15.34
CA ILE A 148 -36.14 -22.50 -15.68
C ILE A 148 -35.88 -22.50 -17.19
N ALA A 149 -34.65 -22.83 -17.61
CA ALA A 149 -34.28 -22.90 -19.01
C ALA A 149 -35.13 -23.95 -19.80
N ASP A 150 -35.43 -23.64 -21.05
CA ASP A 150 -36.22 -24.55 -21.90
C ASP A 150 -35.54 -25.91 -22.12
N ASP A 151 -34.22 -25.91 -22.12
CA ASP A 151 -33.35 -27.07 -22.34
C ASP A 151 -32.86 -27.74 -21.03
N ALA A 152 -33.37 -27.29 -19.86
CA ALA A 152 -33.07 -27.90 -18.58
C ALA A 152 -33.45 -29.40 -18.54
N SER A 153 -34.49 -29.82 -19.28
CA SER A 153 -34.77 -31.23 -19.59
C SER A 153 -35.40 -31.38 -20.98
N LYS A 154 -35.19 -32.57 -21.58
CA LYS A 154 -35.83 -32.89 -22.86
C LYS A 154 -37.37 -32.88 -22.76
N THR A 155 -37.91 -33.25 -21.61
CA THR A 155 -39.33 -33.25 -21.31
C THR A 155 -39.88 -31.83 -21.27
N LEU A 156 -39.22 -30.93 -20.51
CA LEU A 156 -39.65 -29.55 -20.39
C LEU A 156 -39.62 -28.83 -21.76
N SER A 157 -38.56 -29.04 -22.54
CA SER A 157 -38.45 -28.50 -23.90
C SER A 157 -39.61 -28.96 -24.80
N ALA A 158 -39.98 -30.24 -24.72
CA ALA A 158 -41.11 -30.80 -25.48
C ALA A 158 -42.45 -30.22 -25.01
N LEU A 159 -42.69 -30.13 -23.71
CA LEU A 159 -43.91 -29.55 -23.12
C LEU A 159 -44.09 -28.10 -23.53
N ARG A 160 -43.04 -27.25 -23.39
CA ARG A 160 -43.09 -25.85 -23.78
C ARG A 160 -43.29 -25.63 -25.28
N ARG A 161 -42.67 -26.45 -26.13
CA ARG A 161 -42.88 -26.43 -27.56
C ARG A 161 -44.32 -26.79 -27.93
N ASN A 162 -44.87 -27.81 -27.28
CA ASN A 162 -46.26 -28.25 -27.51
C ASN A 162 -47.24 -27.16 -27.01
N LYS A 163 -46.99 -26.59 -25.84
CA LYS A 163 -47.78 -25.46 -25.30
C LYS A 163 -47.84 -24.29 -26.28
N ARG A 164 -46.66 -23.84 -26.77
CA ARG A 164 -46.60 -22.75 -27.77
C ARG A 164 -47.37 -23.05 -29.03
N LYS A 165 -47.32 -24.29 -29.51
CA LYS A 165 -48.12 -24.73 -30.68
C LYS A 165 -49.63 -24.63 -30.41
N LEU A 166 -50.09 -25.17 -29.29
CA LEU A 166 -51.51 -25.10 -28.92
C LEU A 166 -51.96 -23.67 -28.65
N GLU A 167 -51.16 -22.82 -28.04
CA GLU A 167 -51.48 -21.40 -27.89
C GLU A 167 -51.60 -20.68 -29.21
N GLN A 168 -50.76 -21.04 -30.23
CA GLN A 168 -50.88 -20.52 -31.56
C GLN A 168 -52.17 -21.02 -32.23
N ASP A 169 -52.49 -22.32 -32.13
CA ASP A 169 -53.74 -22.90 -32.65
C ASP A 169 -54.99 -22.21 -32.06
N VAL A 170 -54.98 -21.86 -30.77
CA VAL A 170 -56.01 -21.09 -30.08
C VAL A 170 -56.15 -19.70 -30.69
N ARG A 171 -54.99 -19.00 -30.80
CA ARG A 171 -54.93 -17.63 -31.36
C ARG A 171 -55.48 -17.59 -32.80
N ASP A 172 -55.12 -18.56 -33.64
CA ASP A 172 -55.55 -18.64 -35.02
C ASP A 172 -57.03 -18.88 -35.07
N LYS A 173 -57.61 -19.80 -34.26
CA LYS A 173 -59.03 -20.03 -34.17
C LYS A 173 -59.79 -18.79 -33.67
N LEU A 174 -59.33 -18.14 -32.64
CA LEU A 174 -59.97 -16.95 -32.08
C LEU A 174 -59.85 -15.76 -33.04
N SER A 175 -58.71 -15.59 -33.75
CA SER A 175 -58.51 -14.56 -34.77
C SER A 175 -59.53 -14.71 -35.87
N ASN A 176 -59.74 -15.95 -36.38
CA ASN A 176 -60.79 -16.25 -37.37
C ASN A 176 -62.19 -15.94 -36.84
N PHE A 177 -62.45 -16.19 -35.53
CA PHE A 177 -63.70 -15.87 -34.86
C PHE A 177 -63.95 -14.37 -34.73
N ILE A 178 -62.95 -13.61 -34.28
CA ILE A 178 -63.01 -12.15 -34.07
C ILE A 178 -63.21 -11.41 -35.39
N HIS A 179 -62.58 -11.84 -36.47
CA HIS A 179 -62.68 -11.18 -37.79
C HIS A 179 -63.85 -11.62 -38.62
N SER A 180 -64.66 -12.59 -38.12
CA SER A 180 -65.87 -13.04 -38.78
C SER A 180 -66.93 -11.94 -38.71
N SER A 181 -67.50 -11.57 -39.85
CA SER A 181 -68.59 -10.61 -39.95
C SER A 181 -69.85 -11.01 -39.14
N SER A 182 -70.01 -12.28 -38.82
CA SER A 182 -71.15 -12.81 -38.03
C SER A 182 -71.01 -12.49 -36.53
N TYR A 183 -69.77 -12.46 -35.99
CA TYR A 183 -69.48 -12.30 -34.53
C TYR A 183 -68.93 -10.95 -34.15
N SER A 184 -68.33 -10.16 -35.06
CA SER A 184 -67.71 -8.88 -34.76
C SER A 184 -68.66 -7.87 -34.08
N LYS A 185 -69.98 -7.90 -34.39
CA LYS A 185 -71.00 -6.99 -33.79
C LYS A 185 -71.27 -7.29 -32.30
N TYR A 186 -70.95 -8.51 -31.81
CA TYR A 186 -71.18 -8.96 -30.44
C TYR A 186 -70.00 -8.66 -29.54
N LEU A 187 -68.82 -8.43 -30.12
CA LEU A 187 -67.61 -8.18 -29.37
C LEU A 187 -67.56 -6.74 -28.84
N MET A 188 -67.05 -6.56 -27.63
CA MET A 188 -66.69 -5.25 -27.04
C MET A 188 -65.47 -4.68 -27.74
N ASP A 189 -64.43 -5.49 -27.91
CA ASP A 189 -63.14 -5.21 -28.58
C ASP A 189 -62.71 -6.43 -29.41
N SER A 190 -62.03 -6.19 -30.53
CA SER A 190 -61.49 -7.26 -31.38
C SER A 190 -60.11 -7.76 -30.89
N ILE A 191 -60.07 -8.13 -29.63
CA ILE A 191 -58.81 -8.60 -28.97
C ILE A 191 -59.01 -9.99 -28.36
N ILE A 192 -57.92 -10.73 -28.27
CA ILE A 192 -57.82 -11.98 -27.52
C ILE A 192 -57.22 -11.66 -26.16
N THR A 193 -57.86 -12.05 -25.08
CA THR A 193 -57.35 -11.84 -23.71
C THR A 193 -57.27 -13.16 -22.94
N ILE A 194 -56.59 -13.12 -21.77
CA ILE A 194 -56.53 -14.28 -20.88
C ILE A 194 -57.26 -13.96 -19.59
N ARG A 195 -58.15 -14.87 -19.14
CA ARG A 195 -58.79 -14.83 -17.83
C ARG A 195 -58.77 -16.21 -17.20
N ASN A 196 -58.44 -16.25 -15.92
CA ASN A 196 -58.29 -17.52 -15.18
C ASN A 196 -57.46 -18.56 -15.95
N ASP A 197 -56.28 -18.11 -16.51
CA ASP A 197 -55.38 -18.95 -17.32
C ASP A 197 -55.97 -19.53 -18.61
N ARG A 198 -57.08 -19.00 -19.10
CA ARG A 198 -57.76 -19.44 -20.35
C ARG A 198 -57.82 -18.28 -21.34
N PHE A 199 -57.69 -18.59 -22.61
CA PHE A 199 -57.95 -17.64 -23.68
C PHE A 199 -59.42 -17.39 -23.82
N VAL A 200 -59.81 -16.10 -23.85
CA VAL A 200 -61.19 -15.64 -23.92
C VAL A 200 -61.36 -14.47 -24.89
N ILE A 201 -62.54 -14.17 -25.23
CA ILE A 201 -62.91 -12.96 -25.99
C ILE A 201 -63.84 -12.05 -25.19
N PRO A 202 -63.68 -10.70 -25.27
CA PRO A 202 -64.53 -9.75 -24.60
C PRO A 202 -65.85 -9.55 -25.41
N VAL A 203 -66.99 -9.90 -24.83
CA VAL A 203 -68.32 -9.81 -25.42
C VAL A 203 -69.11 -8.75 -24.67
N LYS A 204 -69.98 -8.00 -25.38
CA LYS A 204 -70.94 -7.08 -24.78
C LYS A 204 -71.94 -7.87 -23.95
N GLU A 205 -72.28 -7.37 -22.76
CA GLU A 205 -73.21 -8.08 -21.85
C GLU A 205 -74.53 -8.43 -22.48
N GLU A 206 -75.11 -7.57 -23.34
CA GLU A 206 -76.35 -7.77 -24.07
C GLU A 206 -76.36 -8.93 -25.10
N TYR A 207 -75.14 -9.41 -25.49
CA TYR A 207 -74.96 -10.50 -26.46
C TYR A 207 -74.27 -11.73 -25.83
N LYS A 208 -74.19 -11.85 -24.50
CA LYS A 208 -73.57 -12.98 -23.82
C LYS A 208 -74.09 -14.34 -24.24
N ASP A 209 -75.42 -14.45 -24.49
CA ASP A 209 -76.08 -15.69 -24.88
C ASP A 209 -75.98 -15.94 -26.41
N SER A 210 -75.51 -15.01 -27.20
CA SER A 210 -75.31 -15.11 -28.63
C SER A 210 -74.05 -15.87 -29.05
N ILE A 211 -73.12 -16.09 -28.09
CA ILE A 211 -71.91 -16.83 -28.34
C ILE A 211 -71.94 -18.10 -27.48
N SER A 212 -71.87 -19.26 -28.13
CA SER A 212 -71.74 -20.55 -27.41
C SER A 212 -70.39 -20.66 -26.70
N GLY A 213 -70.42 -20.68 -25.39
CA GLY A 213 -69.15 -20.74 -24.57
C GLY A 213 -69.42 -20.60 -23.08
N ALA A 214 -68.34 -20.69 -22.30
CA ALA A 214 -68.37 -20.50 -20.84
C ALA A 214 -67.98 -19.08 -20.47
N ILE A 215 -68.72 -18.43 -19.58
CA ILE A 215 -68.42 -17.16 -18.99
C ILE A 215 -67.39 -17.42 -17.92
N LEU A 216 -66.16 -16.79 -18.04
CA LEU A 216 -65.10 -16.94 -17.09
C LEU A 216 -64.93 -15.73 -16.19
N ASP A 217 -65.29 -14.53 -16.66
CA ASP A 217 -65.14 -13.30 -15.92
C ASP A 217 -66.08 -12.22 -16.43
N ILE A 218 -66.35 -11.22 -15.62
CA ILE A 218 -67.19 -10.04 -15.98
C ILE A 218 -66.40 -8.78 -15.58
N SER A 219 -66.39 -7.75 -16.44
CA SER A 219 -65.73 -6.47 -16.14
C SER A 219 -66.34 -5.81 -14.91
N ALA A 220 -65.60 -4.98 -14.20
CA ALA A 220 -66.05 -4.26 -13.00
C ALA A 220 -67.28 -3.34 -13.27
N SER A 221 -67.48 -2.87 -14.50
CA SER A 221 -68.64 -2.10 -14.93
C SER A 221 -69.83 -2.97 -15.31
N GLY A 222 -69.67 -4.27 -15.40
CA GLY A 222 -70.68 -5.20 -15.85
C GLY A 222 -70.98 -5.18 -17.38
N SER A 223 -70.37 -4.28 -18.14
CA SER A 223 -70.64 -4.04 -19.56
C SER A 223 -69.92 -5.04 -20.50
N THR A 224 -68.92 -5.77 -20.02
CA THR A 224 -68.15 -6.73 -20.80
C THR A 224 -68.08 -8.06 -20.08
N VAL A 225 -68.43 -9.12 -20.83
CA VAL A 225 -68.35 -10.51 -20.35
C VAL A 225 -67.23 -11.22 -21.10
N TYR A 226 -66.33 -11.86 -20.37
CA TYR A 226 -65.21 -12.63 -20.94
C TYR A 226 -65.68 -14.05 -21.18
N ILE A 227 -65.86 -14.42 -22.44
CA ILE A 227 -66.41 -15.73 -22.84
C ILE A 227 -65.28 -16.60 -23.41
N GLU A 228 -65.16 -17.82 -22.95
CA GLU A 228 -64.42 -18.93 -23.61
C GLU A 228 -65.32 -19.58 -24.64
N PRO A 229 -65.07 -19.40 -25.93
CA PRO A 229 -65.90 -20.06 -26.95
C PRO A 229 -65.75 -21.57 -26.90
N SER A 230 -66.84 -22.30 -27.11
CA SER A 230 -66.84 -23.79 -27.09
C SER A 230 -65.83 -24.40 -28.07
N SER A 231 -65.53 -23.71 -29.17
CA SER A 231 -64.55 -24.14 -30.19
C SER A 231 -63.14 -24.25 -29.72
N ILE A 232 -62.81 -23.58 -28.62
CA ILE A 232 -61.41 -23.61 -28.03
C ILE A 232 -61.34 -24.29 -26.66
N PHE A 233 -62.51 -24.72 -26.11
CA PHE A 233 -62.54 -25.31 -24.75
C PHE A 233 -61.60 -26.49 -24.57
N GLU A 234 -61.55 -27.44 -25.53
CA GLU A 234 -60.57 -28.55 -25.44
C GLU A 234 -59.13 -28.13 -25.56
N LEU A 235 -58.83 -27.07 -26.36
CA LEU A 235 -57.48 -26.56 -26.49
C LEU A 235 -56.96 -25.89 -25.18
N ASN A 236 -57.82 -25.07 -24.57
CA ASN A 236 -57.54 -24.45 -23.28
C ASN A 236 -57.36 -25.54 -22.19
N ASN A 237 -58.17 -26.59 -22.18
CA ASN A 237 -58.01 -27.73 -21.27
C ASN A 237 -56.65 -28.43 -21.48
N LYS A 238 -56.23 -28.65 -22.75
CA LYS A 238 -54.94 -29.23 -23.08
C LYS A 238 -53.79 -28.33 -22.64
N ILE A 239 -53.92 -27.01 -22.87
CA ILE A 239 -52.91 -26.03 -22.42
C ILE A 239 -52.75 -26.09 -20.89
N ASN A 240 -53.87 -26.09 -20.15
CA ASN A 240 -53.82 -26.18 -18.69
C ASN A 240 -53.28 -27.52 -18.19
N GLY A 241 -53.56 -28.63 -18.89
CA GLY A 241 -52.92 -29.92 -18.59
C GLY A 241 -51.40 -29.87 -18.76
N ILE A 242 -50.94 -29.26 -19.90
CA ILE A 242 -49.50 -29.11 -20.14
C ILE A 242 -48.87 -28.15 -19.11
N LYS A 243 -49.54 -27.08 -18.68
CA LYS A 243 -49.03 -26.21 -17.59
C LYS A 243 -48.85 -26.98 -16.29
N ALA A 244 -49.79 -27.86 -15.94
CA ALA A 244 -49.63 -28.71 -14.75
C ALA A 244 -48.45 -29.70 -14.89
N GLU A 245 -48.31 -30.33 -16.05
CA GLU A 245 -47.17 -31.21 -16.36
C GLU A 245 -45.84 -30.46 -16.34
N GLU A 246 -45.82 -29.21 -16.88
CA GLU A 246 -44.66 -28.33 -16.82
C GLU A 246 -44.24 -28.02 -15.36
N SER A 247 -45.21 -27.72 -14.48
CA SER A 247 -44.94 -27.47 -13.05
C SER A 247 -44.36 -28.69 -12.36
N ILE A 248 -44.87 -29.89 -12.62
CA ILE A 248 -44.36 -31.14 -12.07
C ILE A 248 -42.96 -31.43 -12.57
N GLU A 249 -42.68 -31.19 -13.85
CA GLU A 249 -41.33 -31.41 -14.41
C GLU A 249 -40.32 -30.40 -13.84
N ILE A 250 -40.75 -29.12 -13.63
CA ILE A 250 -39.92 -28.11 -12.96
C ILE A 250 -39.58 -28.55 -11.52
N GLU A 251 -40.55 -29.00 -10.75
CA GLU A 251 -40.29 -29.52 -9.38
C GLU A 251 -39.30 -30.69 -9.41
N LYS A 252 -39.43 -31.58 -10.38
CA LYS A 252 -38.51 -32.70 -10.55
C LYS A 252 -37.11 -32.26 -10.93
N ILE A 253 -36.95 -31.24 -11.79
CA ILE A 253 -35.65 -30.66 -12.12
C ILE A 253 -35.00 -30.05 -10.87
N LEU A 254 -35.71 -29.20 -10.13
CA LEU A 254 -35.23 -28.59 -8.89
C LEU A 254 -34.84 -29.63 -7.85
N LYS A 255 -35.62 -30.67 -7.70
CA LYS A 255 -35.30 -31.80 -6.80
C LYS A 255 -34.05 -32.55 -7.24
N ASN A 256 -33.87 -32.83 -8.53
CA ASN A 256 -32.67 -33.51 -9.04
C ASN A 256 -31.42 -32.66 -8.86
N LEU A 257 -31.49 -31.33 -9.08
CA LEU A 257 -30.40 -30.42 -8.80
C LEU A 257 -30.04 -30.41 -7.30
N SER A 258 -31.07 -30.37 -6.43
CA SER A 258 -30.89 -30.41 -4.96
C SER A 258 -30.25 -31.75 -4.49
N LEU A 259 -30.65 -32.89 -5.11
CA LEU A 259 -30.06 -34.21 -4.83
C LEU A 259 -28.52 -34.21 -5.07
N SER A 260 -28.05 -33.53 -6.09
CA SER A 260 -26.61 -33.42 -6.38
C SER A 260 -25.83 -32.64 -5.32
N LEU A 261 -26.51 -31.77 -4.55
CA LEU A 261 -25.91 -30.90 -3.51
C LEU A 261 -25.90 -31.58 -2.14
N PHE A 262 -26.80 -32.50 -1.81
CA PHE A 262 -26.87 -33.13 -0.49
C PHE A 262 -25.53 -33.75 0.00
N PRO A 263 -24.75 -34.48 -0.83
CA PRO A 263 -23.48 -35.06 -0.39
C PRO A 263 -22.41 -34.03 -0.07
N ILE A 264 -22.56 -32.83 -0.58
CA ILE A 264 -21.57 -31.73 -0.47
C ILE A 264 -22.05 -30.58 0.41
N ALA A 265 -23.24 -30.66 1.03
CA ALA A 265 -23.82 -29.57 1.83
C ALA A 265 -22.87 -29.08 2.94
N SER A 266 -22.23 -29.99 3.65
CA SER A 266 -21.23 -29.69 4.69
C SER A 266 -19.98 -28.96 4.09
N LYS A 267 -19.53 -29.38 2.90
CA LYS A 267 -18.41 -28.71 2.21
C LYS A 267 -18.79 -27.31 1.75
N ILE A 268 -20.02 -27.10 1.24
CA ILE A 268 -20.53 -25.77 0.88
C ILE A 268 -20.53 -24.84 2.11
N LYS A 269 -20.94 -25.34 3.28
CA LYS A 269 -20.95 -24.58 4.53
C LYS A 269 -19.53 -24.16 4.96
N THR A 270 -18.57 -25.07 4.91
CA THR A 270 -17.15 -24.79 5.19
C THR A 270 -16.61 -23.76 4.22
N THR A 271 -16.87 -23.94 2.92
CA THR A 271 -16.47 -23.00 1.85
C THR A 271 -17.03 -21.62 2.07
N LEU A 272 -18.31 -21.53 2.43
CA LEU A 272 -18.95 -20.25 2.72
C LEU A 272 -18.27 -19.53 3.89
N GLY A 273 -17.90 -20.26 4.96
CA GLY A 273 -17.10 -19.74 6.06
C GLY A 273 -15.72 -19.26 5.60
N ALA A 274 -15.03 -20.05 4.77
CA ALA A 274 -13.71 -19.70 4.22
C ALA A 274 -13.78 -18.44 3.32
N ILE A 275 -14.78 -18.34 2.44
CA ILE A 275 -15.01 -17.13 1.64
C ILE A 275 -15.23 -15.91 2.53
N GLY A 276 -16.03 -16.05 3.60
CA GLY A 276 -16.25 -14.98 4.58
C GLY A 276 -14.97 -14.52 5.28
N GLN A 277 -14.09 -15.47 5.64
CA GLN A 277 -12.78 -15.16 6.25
C GLN A 277 -11.86 -14.47 5.25
N ILE A 278 -11.78 -14.95 4.01
CA ILE A 278 -11.01 -14.30 2.94
C ILE A 278 -11.52 -12.88 2.72
N ASP A 279 -12.82 -12.69 2.56
CA ASP A 279 -13.44 -11.37 2.39
C ASP A 279 -13.11 -10.43 3.56
N PHE A 280 -13.23 -10.91 4.80
CA PHE A 280 -12.88 -10.18 6.01
C PHE A 280 -11.41 -9.74 6.05
N ILE A 281 -10.47 -10.66 5.75
CA ILE A 281 -9.04 -10.35 5.74
C ILE A 281 -8.73 -9.34 4.64
N PHE A 282 -9.28 -9.54 3.45
CA PHE A 282 -9.08 -8.61 2.33
C PHE A 282 -9.79 -7.27 2.52
N ALA A 283 -10.91 -7.21 3.25
CA ALA A 283 -11.55 -5.94 3.62
C ALA A 283 -10.63 -5.11 4.53
N LYS A 284 -9.99 -5.73 5.54
CA LYS A 284 -8.96 -5.07 6.36
C LYS A 284 -7.78 -4.60 5.51
N ALA A 285 -7.31 -5.43 4.58
CA ALA A 285 -6.20 -5.10 3.69
C ALA A 285 -6.54 -3.94 2.72
N LYS A 286 -7.74 -3.93 2.13
CA LYS A 286 -8.24 -2.84 1.28
C LYS A 286 -8.34 -1.52 2.05
N TYR A 287 -8.91 -1.56 3.25
CA TYR A 287 -8.94 -0.39 4.12
C TYR A 287 -7.53 0.10 4.48
N SER A 288 -6.65 -0.82 4.87
CA SER A 288 -5.25 -0.52 5.18
C SER A 288 -4.52 0.11 3.97
N LYS A 289 -4.76 -0.37 2.77
CA LYS A 289 -4.23 0.22 1.53
C LYS A 289 -4.71 1.66 1.34
N LYS A 290 -6.00 1.94 1.60
CA LYS A 290 -6.58 3.29 1.48
C LYS A 290 -5.94 4.29 2.43
N ILE A 291 -5.67 3.89 3.68
CA ILE A 291 -5.08 4.78 4.70
C ILE A 291 -3.54 4.77 4.68
N ASN A 292 -2.89 4.10 3.71
CA ASN A 292 -1.45 3.84 3.68
C ASN A 292 -0.96 3.20 4.99
N GLY A 293 -1.70 2.21 5.47
CA GLY A 293 -1.42 1.50 6.71
C GLY A 293 -0.19 0.60 6.59
N ILE A 294 0.61 0.58 7.65
CA ILE A 294 1.77 -0.30 7.82
C ILE A 294 1.51 -1.31 8.93
N CYS A 295 2.19 -2.44 8.89
CA CYS A 295 2.23 -3.41 9.98
C CYS A 295 3.15 -2.90 11.09
N PRO A 296 2.64 -2.51 12.27
CA PRO A 296 3.48 -2.07 13.36
C PRO A 296 4.27 -3.24 13.96
N LEU A 297 5.47 -2.95 14.48
CA LEU A 297 6.25 -3.91 15.25
C LEU A 297 5.59 -4.15 16.62
N ILE A 298 5.31 -5.39 16.96
CA ILE A 298 4.80 -5.74 18.29
C ILE A 298 5.97 -6.02 19.22
N ASN A 299 6.13 -5.17 20.25
CA ASN A 299 7.24 -5.24 21.18
C ASN A 299 6.87 -5.87 22.55
N ASP A 300 7.90 -6.22 23.35
CA ASP A 300 7.77 -6.79 24.71
C ASP A 300 8.07 -5.78 25.82
N LYS A 301 8.54 -4.58 25.45
CA LYS A 301 9.11 -3.64 26.41
C LYS A 301 8.12 -2.65 27.02
N LYS A 302 6.82 -2.82 26.77
CA LYS A 302 5.77 -1.85 27.11
C LYS A 302 6.05 -0.45 26.54
N GLU A 303 6.42 -0.39 25.27
CA GLU A 303 6.72 0.86 24.60
C GLU A 303 5.70 1.12 23.48
N ILE A 304 5.34 2.37 23.31
CA ILE A 304 4.64 2.89 22.14
C ILE A 304 5.60 3.83 21.43
N ASN A 305 5.99 3.52 20.21
CA ASN A 305 6.76 4.40 19.35
C ASN A 305 6.05 4.54 18.01
N LEU A 306 5.40 5.67 17.81
CA LEU A 306 4.66 6.00 16.60
C LEU A 306 5.38 7.11 15.85
N TYR A 307 5.68 6.89 14.59
CA TYR A 307 6.34 7.86 13.72
C TYR A 307 5.40 8.26 12.59
N GLY A 308 5.17 9.56 12.45
CA GLY A 308 4.32 10.11 11.41
C GLY A 308 2.89 9.58 11.44
N ALA A 309 2.35 9.36 12.64
CA ALA A 309 1.00 8.84 12.87
C ALA A 309 -0.05 9.83 12.37
N ARG A 310 -1.02 9.35 11.58
CA ARG A 310 -2.12 10.15 11.03
C ARG A 310 -3.46 9.58 11.46
N HIS A 311 -4.32 10.41 12.05
CA HIS A 311 -5.64 9.95 12.48
C HIS A 311 -6.49 9.50 11.28
N PRO A 312 -6.94 8.22 11.21
CA PRO A 312 -7.53 7.66 9.99
C PRO A 312 -8.91 8.23 9.61
N LEU A 313 -9.59 8.90 10.54
CA LEU A 313 -10.88 9.56 10.32
C LEU A 313 -10.75 11.01 9.87
N ILE A 314 -9.54 11.57 9.81
CA ILE A 314 -9.26 12.90 9.29
C ILE A 314 -8.79 12.80 7.85
N SER A 315 -9.26 13.71 6.98
CA SER A 315 -8.85 13.73 5.58
C SER A 315 -7.32 13.77 5.43
N PRO A 316 -6.73 12.95 4.53
CA PRO A 316 -5.28 12.93 4.28
C PRO A 316 -4.66 14.27 3.90
N GLU A 317 -5.46 15.20 3.35
CA GLU A 317 -5.04 16.55 2.93
C GLU A 317 -4.86 17.50 4.12
N VAL A 318 -5.58 17.26 5.22
CA VAL A 318 -5.63 18.13 6.40
C VAL A 318 -4.88 17.54 7.59
N VAL A 319 -4.82 16.21 7.69
CA VAL A 319 -4.21 15.54 8.83
C VAL A 319 -2.71 15.83 8.92
N VAL A 320 -2.29 16.36 10.06
CA VAL A 320 -0.87 16.57 10.37
C VAL A 320 -0.32 15.32 11.05
N PRO A 321 0.78 14.75 10.53
CA PRO A 321 1.42 13.59 11.14
C PRO A 321 2.07 13.97 12.47
N ILE A 322 1.92 13.09 13.48
CA ILE A 322 2.54 13.26 14.80
C ILE A 322 3.53 12.13 15.09
N ASP A 323 4.58 12.44 15.83
CA ASP A 323 5.49 11.46 16.39
C ASP A 323 5.21 11.35 17.89
N VAL A 324 5.01 10.12 18.41
CA VAL A 324 4.71 9.87 19.83
C VAL A 324 5.59 8.73 20.31
N SER A 325 6.25 8.93 21.46
CA SER A 325 6.95 7.87 22.19
C SER A 325 6.48 7.82 23.63
N LEU A 326 6.34 6.62 24.20
CA LEU A 326 5.93 6.40 25.58
C LEU A 326 6.45 5.02 26.04
N GLY A 327 6.88 4.90 27.30
CA GLY A 327 7.32 3.63 27.90
C GLY A 327 8.82 3.43 27.92
N ASN A 328 9.63 4.21 27.20
CA ASN A 328 11.10 4.12 27.20
C ASN A 328 11.69 4.76 28.47
N ASN A 329 11.70 6.12 28.50
CA ASN A 329 12.30 6.90 29.58
C ASN A 329 11.26 7.37 30.60
N TYR A 330 10.01 7.37 30.23
CA TYR A 330 8.88 7.83 31.03
C TYR A 330 7.64 6.99 30.74
N THR A 331 6.80 6.83 31.78
CA THR A 331 5.53 6.08 31.70
C THR A 331 4.34 7.01 31.54
N SER A 332 4.51 8.31 31.82
CA SER A 332 3.44 9.29 31.78
C SER A 332 3.81 10.47 30.89
N LEU A 333 2.99 10.77 29.87
CA LEU A 333 3.16 11.88 28.94
C LEU A 333 2.06 12.93 29.19
N LEU A 334 2.46 14.16 29.55
CA LEU A 334 1.56 15.27 29.82
C LEU A 334 1.50 16.22 28.62
N ILE A 335 0.41 16.24 27.90
CA ILE A 335 0.24 17.10 26.71
C ILE A 335 -0.43 18.40 27.11
N THR A 336 0.25 19.51 26.83
CA THR A 336 -0.20 20.88 27.18
C THR A 336 -0.35 21.73 25.92
N GLY A 337 -1.05 22.85 26.01
CA GLY A 337 -1.32 23.75 24.87
C GLY A 337 -2.80 24.15 24.76
N PRO A 338 -3.20 24.91 23.73
CA PRO A 338 -4.60 25.32 23.54
C PRO A 338 -5.50 24.11 23.17
N ASN A 339 -6.79 24.17 23.46
CA ASN A 339 -7.74 23.10 23.16
C ASN A 339 -7.84 22.83 21.66
N THR A 340 -7.77 23.89 20.86
CA THR A 340 -7.77 23.81 19.40
C THR A 340 -6.50 23.17 18.81
N GLY A 341 -5.46 22.94 19.61
CA GLY A 341 -4.14 22.46 19.18
C GLY A 341 -4.06 20.96 18.83
N GLY A 342 -5.14 20.19 19.00
CA GLY A 342 -5.20 18.78 18.64
C GLY A 342 -4.81 17.81 19.76
N LYS A 343 -4.80 18.24 21.03
CA LYS A 343 -4.49 17.41 22.21
C LYS A 343 -5.38 16.15 22.28
N THR A 344 -6.70 16.32 22.23
CA THR A 344 -7.68 15.23 22.23
C THR A 344 -7.51 14.31 21.02
N VAL A 345 -7.18 14.87 19.85
CA VAL A 345 -6.91 14.08 18.63
C VAL A 345 -5.67 13.20 18.82
N THR A 346 -4.62 13.70 19.47
CA THR A 346 -3.42 12.91 19.79
C THR A 346 -3.75 11.73 20.71
N LEU A 347 -4.52 11.94 21.79
CA LEU A 347 -5.00 10.87 22.68
C LEU A 347 -5.77 9.81 21.89
N LYS A 348 -6.77 10.26 21.10
CA LYS A 348 -7.58 9.37 20.26
C LYS A 348 -6.73 8.61 19.26
N THR A 349 -5.74 9.25 18.63
CA THR A 349 -4.86 8.60 17.65
C THR A 349 -4.08 7.45 18.28
N VAL A 350 -3.45 7.67 19.43
CA VAL A 350 -2.67 6.63 20.10
C VAL A 350 -3.56 5.48 20.57
N GLY A 351 -4.68 5.78 21.25
CA GLY A 351 -5.62 4.75 21.70
C GLY A 351 -6.20 3.95 20.54
N LEU A 352 -6.65 4.63 19.48
CA LEU A 352 -7.22 3.99 18.31
C LEU A 352 -6.21 3.10 17.59
N PHE A 353 -4.92 3.51 17.49
CA PHE A 353 -3.88 2.70 16.87
C PHE A 353 -3.59 1.42 17.66
N CYS A 354 -3.60 1.49 18.99
CA CYS A 354 -3.49 0.30 19.82
C CYS A 354 -4.67 -0.66 19.59
N LEU A 355 -5.90 -0.15 19.49
CA LEU A 355 -7.09 -0.95 19.21
C LEU A 355 -7.05 -1.55 17.79
N MET A 356 -6.68 -0.76 16.78
CA MET A 356 -6.55 -1.22 15.39
C MET A 356 -5.52 -2.34 15.28
N ALA A 357 -4.32 -2.14 15.84
CA ALA A 357 -3.26 -3.15 15.84
C ALA A 357 -3.70 -4.44 16.55
N CYS A 358 -4.32 -4.34 17.73
CA CYS A 358 -4.86 -5.47 18.47
C CYS A 358 -5.99 -6.21 17.72
N SER A 359 -6.59 -5.59 16.69
CA SER A 359 -7.63 -6.19 15.84
C SER A 359 -7.08 -6.69 14.50
N GLY A 360 -5.76 -6.64 14.31
CA GLY A 360 -5.11 -7.01 13.04
C GLY A 360 -5.41 -6.05 11.91
N ILE A 361 -5.70 -4.77 12.19
CA ILE A 361 -5.86 -3.68 11.22
C ILE A 361 -4.56 -2.87 11.21
N LEU A 362 -3.98 -2.65 10.02
CA LEU A 362 -2.74 -1.91 9.88
C LEU A 362 -2.97 -0.42 10.20
N ILE A 363 -1.94 0.24 10.73
CA ILE A 363 -2.02 1.63 11.21
C ILE A 363 -1.41 2.63 10.22
N PRO A 364 -2.00 3.82 10.02
CA PRO A 364 -1.46 4.86 9.15
C PRO A 364 -0.31 5.61 9.83
N ALA A 365 0.84 4.97 9.88
CA ALA A 365 2.09 5.48 10.45
C ALA A 365 3.27 5.21 9.51
N ARG A 366 4.48 5.64 9.89
CA ARG A 366 5.71 5.31 9.16
C ARG A 366 6.28 3.97 9.63
N GLU A 367 7.12 3.37 8.79
CA GLU A 367 7.89 2.18 9.12
C GLU A 367 8.67 2.35 10.44
N ASN A 368 8.97 1.23 11.12
CA ASN A 368 9.56 1.17 12.45
C ASN A 368 8.68 1.69 13.60
N SER A 369 7.42 2.02 13.37
CA SER A 369 6.47 2.24 14.45
C SER A 369 6.22 0.95 15.21
N SER A 370 6.20 1.03 16.55
CA SER A 370 6.02 -0.14 17.41
C SER A 370 4.96 0.11 18.48
N ILE A 371 4.23 -0.95 18.82
CA ILE A 371 3.15 -0.92 19.79
C ILE A 371 3.29 -2.11 20.73
N PHE A 372 2.96 -1.91 21.99
CA PHE A 372 2.78 -2.97 22.98
C PHE A 372 1.31 -3.45 22.98
N VAL A 373 1.08 -4.73 23.21
CA VAL A 373 -0.27 -5.29 23.33
C VAL A 373 -0.74 -5.14 24.78
N PHE A 374 -1.64 -4.19 25.01
CA PHE A 374 -2.16 -3.88 26.33
C PHE A 374 -3.29 -4.83 26.71
N ASP A 375 -3.41 -5.13 28.03
CA ASP A 375 -4.56 -5.87 28.57
C ASP A 375 -5.84 -5.05 28.39
N ASN A 376 -5.76 -3.75 28.68
CA ASN A 376 -6.86 -2.80 28.54
C ASN A 376 -6.37 -1.45 28.05
N VAL A 377 -7.21 -0.77 27.26
CA VAL A 377 -7.05 0.63 26.85
C VAL A 377 -8.22 1.42 27.45
N PHE A 378 -7.94 2.22 28.45
CA PHE A 378 -8.91 3.07 29.11
C PHE A 378 -8.88 4.46 28.54
N ALA A 379 -10.05 5.09 28.41
CA ALA A 379 -10.16 6.44 27.90
C ALA A 379 -11.20 7.25 28.69
N ASP A 380 -10.74 8.36 29.28
CA ASP A 380 -11.60 9.43 29.76
C ASP A 380 -11.45 10.63 28.83
N ILE A 381 -12.25 10.65 27.77
CA ILE A 381 -12.18 11.61 26.65
C ILE A 381 -13.59 12.08 26.30
N GLY A 382 -13.73 13.38 26.05
CA GLY A 382 -14.95 14.03 25.58
C GLY A 382 -15.76 14.70 26.70
N ASP A 383 -16.46 15.80 26.31
CA ASP A 383 -17.41 16.50 27.16
C ASP A 383 -18.71 15.70 27.21
N GLU A 384 -19.03 15.13 28.36
CA GLU A 384 -20.38 14.59 28.62
C GLU A 384 -21.39 15.74 28.81
N GLN A 385 -21.60 16.60 27.78
CA GLN A 385 -22.65 17.62 27.76
C GLN A 385 -24.01 17.01 27.36
N SER A 386 -24.34 15.84 27.88
CA SER A 386 -25.70 15.33 27.74
C SER A 386 -26.59 16.04 28.78
N ILE A 387 -27.50 16.84 28.28
CA ILE A 387 -28.55 17.55 29.09
C ILE A 387 -29.36 16.55 29.97
N GLN A 388 -29.19 15.23 29.77
CA GLN A 388 -29.94 14.19 30.48
C GLN A 388 -29.27 13.68 31.77
N GLU A 389 -27.96 13.96 31.98
CA GLU A 389 -27.29 13.57 33.24
C GLU A 389 -27.10 14.79 34.16
N SER A 390 -27.71 14.70 35.34
CA SER A 390 -27.75 15.75 36.36
C SER A 390 -26.43 15.93 37.14
N LEU A 391 -25.35 15.24 36.79
CA LEU A 391 -24.03 15.35 37.40
C LEU A 391 -23.22 16.48 36.75
N SER A 392 -22.45 17.23 37.54
CA SER A 392 -21.54 18.22 36.99
C SER A 392 -20.44 17.48 36.15
N THR A 393 -19.90 18.15 35.12
CA THR A 393 -18.84 17.62 34.27
C THR A 393 -17.67 16.99 35.07
N PHE A 394 -17.26 17.64 36.17
CA PHE A 394 -16.24 17.12 37.07
C PHE A 394 -16.62 15.78 37.71
N SER A 395 -17.87 15.63 38.15
CA SER A 395 -18.32 14.40 38.83
C SER A 395 -18.37 13.21 37.87
N SER A 396 -18.77 13.40 36.62
CA SER A 396 -18.83 12.34 35.61
C SER A 396 -17.42 11.85 35.22
N HIS A 397 -16.46 12.78 34.98
CA HIS A 397 -15.06 12.44 34.78
C HIS A 397 -14.48 11.68 35.96
N MET A 398 -14.76 12.14 37.20
CA MET A 398 -14.22 11.50 38.41
C MET A 398 -14.76 10.09 38.62
N VAL A 399 -16.05 9.85 38.37
CA VAL A 399 -16.63 8.48 38.40
C VAL A 399 -15.91 7.56 37.43
N ASN A 400 -15.70 8.01 36.19
CA ASN A 400 -15.00 7.24 35.18
C ASN A 400 -13.53 6.96 35.56
N ILE A 401 -12.82 7.96 36.09
CA ILE A 401 -11.44 7.83 36.57
C ILE A 401 -11.36 6.83 37.74
N ILE A 402 -12.31 6.86 38.68
CA ILE A 402 -12.38 5.91 39.79
C ILE A 402 -12.56 4.47 39.26
N GLU A 403 -13.41 4.24 38.26
CA GLU A 403 -13.55 2.94 37.60
C GLU A 403 -12.23 2.52 36.94
N ILE A 404 -11.58 3.42 36.21
CA ILE A 404 -10.27 3.15 35.59
C ILE A 404 -9.23 2.76 36.63
N LEU A 405 -9.11 3.50 37.75
CA LEU A 405 -8.13 3.23 38.81
C LEU A 405 -8.37 1.88 39.49
N LYS A 406 -9.61 1.37 39.53
CA LYS A 406 -9.94 0.05 40.07
C LYS A 406 -9.55 -1.10 39.15
N GLU A 407 -9.64 -0.90 37.85
CA GLU A 407 -9.45 -1.96 36.84
C GLU A 407 -8.08 -1.90 36.15
N ALA A 408 -7.37 -0.78 36.26
CA ALA A 408 -6.06 -0.59 35.62
C ALA A 408 -5.03 -1.58 36.18
N THR A 409 -4.19 -2.10 35.32
CA THR A 409 -3.06 -2.98 35.61
C THR A 409 -1.74 -2.32 35.18
N SER A 410 -0.65 -2.95 35.54
CA SER A 410 0.67 -2.51 35.02
C SER A 410 0.81 -2.63 33.51
N SER A 411 -0.05 -3.39 32.83
CA SER A 411 -0.09 -3.57 31.37
C SER A 411 -1.24 -2.81 30.72
N SER A 412 -1.79 -1.79 31.37
CA SER A 412 -2.86 -0.95 30.83
C SER A 412 -2.30 0.33 30.18
N LEU A 413 -3.01 0.82 29.15
CA LEU A 413 -2.86 2.18 28.61
C LEU A 413 -4.03 3.04 29.12
N VAL A 414 -3.72 4.19 29.72
CA VAL A 414 -4.70 5.11 30.29
C VAL A 414 -4.62 6.46 29.58
N LEU A 415 -5.73 6.92 29.01
CA LEU A 415 -5.84 8.15 28.25
C LEU A 415 -6.82 9.09 28.97
N LEU A 416 -6.31 10.23 29.46
CA LEU A 416 -7.09 11.18 30.28
C LEU A 416 -7.10 12.55 29.58
N ASP A 417 -8.27 13.03 29.22
CA ASP A 417 -8.42 14.36 28.62
C ASP A 417 -8.83 15.37 29.69
N GLU A 418 -8.20 16.53 29.69
CA GLU A 418 -8.43 17.64 30.62
C GLU A 418 -8.47 17.25 32.11
N LEU A 419 -7.50 16.43 32.55
CA LEU A 419 -7.45 15.86 33.90
C LEU A 419 -7.50 16.95 34.98
N GLY A 420 -8.48 16.84 35.88
CA GLY A 420 -8.72 17.77 37.00
C GLY A 420 -9.57 18.96 36.64
N SER A 421 -10.04 19.14 35.41
CA SER A 421 -10.88 20.27 34.98
C SER A 421 -12.26 20.23 35.64
N GLY A 422 -12.92 21.39 35.71
CA GLY A 422 -14.30 21.54 36.22
C GLY A 422 -14.47 21.72 37.73
N THR A 423 -13.36 21.92 38.50
CA THR A 423 -13.36 22.26 39.94
C THR A 423 -12.39 23.42 40.22
N ASP A 424 -12.16 23.73 41.52
CA ASP A 424 -11.13 24.68 41.92
C ASP A 424 -9.76 24.30 41.34
N PRO A 425 -9.03 25.22 40.72
CA PRO A 425 -7.76 24.92 40.04
C PRO A 425 -6.70 24.29 40.96
N VAL A 426 -6.62 24.67 42.24
CA VAL A 426 -5.63 24.15 43.17
C VAL A 426 -5.98 22.73 43.61
N GLU A 427 -7.28 22.50 43.92
CA GLU A 427 -7.77 21.16 44.24
C GLU A 427 -7.69 20.21 43.07
N GLY A 428 -8.11 20.68 41.86
CA GLY A 428 -8.05 19.93 40.64
C GLY A 428 -6.65 19.51 40.26
N ALA A 429 -5.67 20.42 40.34
CA ALA A 429 -4.28 20.14 40.07
C ALA A 429 -3.69 19.13 41.07
N SER A 430 -3.97 19.27 42.35
CA SER A 430 -3.50 18.39 43.42
C SER A 430 -4.05 16.97 43.26
N LEU A 431 -5.31 16.84 42.89
CA LEU A 431 -6.00 15.58 42.64
C LEU A 431 -5.41 14.91 41.40
N ALA A 432 -5.19 15.68 40.34
CA ALA A 432 -4.61 15.18 39.08
C ALA A 432 -3.19 14.65 39.29
N ILE A 433 -2.34 15.32 40.06
CA ILE A 433 -1.00 14.83 40.41
C ILE A 433 -1.10 13.48 41.13
N SER A 434 -1.97 13.39 42.16
CA SER A 434 -2.13 12.15 42.95
C SER A 434 -2.64 10.97 42.12
N ILE A 435 -3.54 11.22 41.14
CA ILE A 435 -4.00 10.21 40.18
C ILE A 435 -2.85 9.74 39.29
N LEU A 436 -2.07 10.66 38.76
CA LEU A 436 -0.94 10.34 37.89
C LEU A 436 0.15 9.58 38.65
N GLU A 437 0.48 9.94 39.89
CA GLU A 437 1.41 9.21 40.75
C GLU A 437 0.94 7.77 41.02
N ASN A 438 -0.34 7.59 41.28
CA ASN A 438 -0.93 6.26 41.48
C ASN A 438 -0.78 5.38 40.23
N LEU A 439 -1.11 5.90 39.04
CA LEU A 439 -0.96 5.19 37.76
C LEU A 439 0.52 4.91 37.45
N HIS A 440 1.43 5.86 37.74
CA HIS A 440 2.86 5.65 37.58
C HIS A 440 3.39 4.56 38.51
N THR A 441 3.01 4.59 39.80
CA THR A 441 3.37 3.53 40.78
C THR A 441 2.86 2.16 40.39
N LEU A 442 1.67 2.10 39.81
CA LEU A 442 1.10 0.87 39.24
C LEU A 442 1.89 0.38 38.02
N GLY A 443 2.64 1.26 37.37
CA GLY A 443 3.37 0.99 36.13
C GLY A 443 2.53 1.01 34.86
N ALA A 444 1.34 1.58 34.90
CA ALA A 444 0.49 1.81 33.73
C ALA A 444 1.07 2.90 32.83
N LEU A 445 0.96 2.73 31.49
CA LEU A 445 1.31 3.82 30.56
C LEU A 445 0.18 4.83 30.50
N THR A 446 0.50 6.11 30.70
CA THR A 446 -0.50 7.17 30.79
C THR A 446 -0.21 8.31 29.82
N ILE A 447 -1.22 8.76 29.09
CA ILE A 447 -1.18 10.03 28.36
C ILE A 447 -2.30 10.90 28.91
N CYS A 448 -1.97 12.08 29.37
CA CYS A 448 -3.00 13.00 29.83
C CYS A 448 -2.84 14.38 29.20
N THR A 449 -3.96 15.10 29.04
CA THR A 449 -3.94 16.51 28.68
C THR A 449 -4.31 17.34 29.88
N THR A 450 -3.74 18.53 29.98
CA THR A 450 -3.99 19.46 31.05
C THR A 450 -3.72 20.90 30.67
N HIS A 451 -4.36 21.82 31.39
CA HIS A 451 -4.08 23.26 31.35
C HIS A 451 -3.37 23.79 32.60
N TYR A 452 -3.20 22.94 33.63
CA TYR A 452 -2.65 23.37 34.90
C TYR A 452 -1.13 23.57 34.84
N PRO A 453 -0.60 24.75 35.23
CA PRO A 453 0.84 25.00 35.32
C PRO A 453 1.54 24.08 36.33
N GLU A 454 0.87 23.70 37.42
CA GLU A 454 1.38 22.81 38.45
C GLU A 454 1.80 21.44 37.90
N LEU A 455 0.97 20.86 37.02
CA LEU A 455 1.28 19.57 36.40
C LEU A 455 2.47 19.69 35.45
N LYS A 456 2.60 20.80 34.72
CA LYS A 456 3.77 21.06 33.85
C LYS A 456 5.06 21.07 34.68
N LYS A 457 5.04 21.79 35.83
CA LYS A 457 6.16 21.88 36.74
C LYS A 457 6.47 20.52 37.38
N TYR A 458 5.43 19.78 37.75
CA TYR A 458 5.56 18.43 38.30
C TYR A 458 6.31 17.50 37.34
N ALA A 459 5.92 17.44 36.07
CA ALA A 459 6.57 16.61 35.07
C ALA A 459 8.01 17.02 34.75
N LEU A 460 8.42 18.26 34.99
CA LEU A 460 9.83 18.68 34.85
C LEU A 460 10.72 18.23 35.98
N THR A 461 10.16 17.93 37.16
CA THR A 461 10.93 17.68 38.39
C THR A 461 10.89 16.23 38.86
N HIS A 462 10.02 15.40 38.29
CA HIS A 462 9.82 14.02 38.70
C HIS A 462 10.14 13.05 37.56
N GLU A 463 10.94 12.03 37.88
CA GLU A 463 11.29 10.97 36.94
C GLU A 463 10.05 10.15 36.56
N GLY A 464 10.02 9.65 35.34
CA GLY A 464 8.91 8.86 34.81
C GLY A 464 7.77 9.70 34.21
N PHE A 465 7.86 11.02 34.24
CA PHE A 465 6.92 11.97 33.64
C PHE A 465 7.63 12.79 32.57
N GLU A 466 6.95 13.07 31.48
CA GLU A 466 7.47 13.90 30.40
C GLU A 466 6.40 14.89 29.92
N ASN A 467 6.82 16.09 29.61
CA ASN A 467 5.95 17.10 29.02
C ASN A 467 5.92 16.98 27.49
N ALA A 468 4.77 17.28 26.92
CA ALA A 468 4.62 17.54 25.50
C ALA A 468 3.78 18.77 25.25
N SER A 469 4.04 19.43 24.14
CA SER A 469 3.34 20.64 23.71
C SER A 469 2.67 20.40 22.37
N SER A 470 1.39 20.80 22.30
CA SER A 470 0.75 21.00 21.01
C SER A 470 1.11 22.36 20.47
N ASP A 471 1.82 22.40 19.34
CA ASP A 471 2.35 23.61 18.74
C ASP A 471 1.24 24.51 18.17
N PHE A 472 1.42 25.84 18.26
CA PHE A 472 0.47 26.84 17.81
C PHE A 472 1.17 28.00 17.11
N ASP A 473 0.80 28.28 15.87
CA ASP A 473 1.29 29.40 15.09
C ASP A 473 0.61 30.70 15.57
N VAL A 474 1.34 31.45 16.36
CA VAL A 474 0.88 32.74 16.91
C VAL A 474 0.81 33.82 15.82
N GLU A 475 1.58 33.69 14.73
CA GLU A 475 1.58 34.66 13.63
C GLU A 475 0.27 34.61 12.82
N HIS A 476 -0.22 33.39 12.55
CA HIS A 476 -1.45 33.18 11.77
C HIS A 476 -2.67 32.81 12.63
N LEU A 477 -2.55 32.81 13.96
CA LEU A 477 -3.58 32.42 14.92
C LEU A 477 -4.23 31.07 14.62
N ARG A 478 -3.42 30.08 14.24
CA ARG A 478 -3.90 28.73 13.87
C ARG A 478 -3.06 27.63 14.52
N PRO A 479 -3.65 26.49 14.87
CA PRO A 479 -2.89 25.36 15.35
C PRO A 479 -2.05 24.76 14.22
N THR A 480 -0.82 24.35 14.52
CA THR A 480 0.01 23.57 13.60
C THR A 480 -0.26 22.08 13.71
N TYR A 481 -0.93 21.64 14.78
CA TYR A 481 -1.22 20.25 15.15
C TYR A 481 0.03 19.38 15.36
N LYS A 482 1.22 19.96 15.41
CA LYS A 482 2.46 19.24 15.69
C LYS A 482 2.58 18.98 17.19
N LEU A 483 3.06 17.79 17.56
CA LEU A 483 3.38 17.44 18.95
C LEU A 483 4.89 17.53 19.18
N LEU A 484 5.29 18.32 20.16
CA LEU A 484 6.67 18.50 20.56
C LEU A 484 6.88 17.87 21.95
N ILE A 485 7.55 16.72 22.01
CA ILE A 485 7.81 16.00 23.25
C ILE A 485 9.07 16.56 23.93
N GLY A 486 9.05 16.61 25.28
CA GLY A 486 10.13 17.12 26.13
C GLY A 486 10.07 18.62 26.37
N ILE A 487 8.94 19.27 25.97
CA ILE A 487 8.73 20.70 26.22
C ILE A 487 7.31 20.95 26.68
N PRO A 488 7.11 21.65 27.77
CA PRO A 488 5.79 22.12 28.19
C PRO A 488 5.31 23.23 27.24
N GLY A 489 4.00 23.22 26.94
CA GLY A 489 3.37 24.25 26.09
C GLY A 489 3.42 25.65 26.71
N LYS A 490 3.68 26.64 25.85
CA LYS A 490 3.62 28.07 26.21
C LYS A 490 2.17 28.50 26.38
N SER A 491 1.96 29.46 27.29
CA SER A 491 0.70 30.19 27.38
C SER A 491 0.74 31.34 26.37
N ASN A 492 -0.05 31.24 25.29
CA ASN A 492 -0.06 32.26 24.25
C ASN A 492 -1.22 33.24 24.40
N ALA A 493 -1.92 33.27 25.56
CA ALA A 493 -3.14 34.06 25.77
C ALA A 493 -2.93 35.56 25.52
N PHE A 494 -1.85 36.12 26.00
CA PHE A 494 -1.56 37.57 25.80
C PHE A 494 -1.23 37.88 24.33
N ALA A 495 -0.45 37.03 23.67
CA ALA A 495 -0.09 37.23 22.27
C ALA A 495 -1.34 37.10 21.36
N ILE A 496 -2.20 36.14 21.64
CA ILE A 496 -3.46 35.94 20.93
C ILE A 496 -4.40 37.12 21.16
N SER A 497 -4.57 37.56 22.43
CA SER A 497 -5.45 38.71 22.78
C SER A 497 -4.98 39.98 22.13
N LYS A 498 -3.66 40.22 22.07
CA LYS A 498 -3.08 41.39 21.38
C LYS A 498 -3.46 41.40 19.89
N LYS A 499 -3.29 40.24 19.21
CA LYS A 499 -3.64 40.11 17.79
C LYS A 499 -5.14 40.22 17.52
N LEU A 500 -5.96 39.80 18.46
CA LEU A 500 -7.42 39.96 18.37
C LEU A 500 -7.88 41.41 18.66
N GLY A 501 -6.96 42.33 19.02
CA GLY A 501 -7.25 43.73 19.13
C GLY A 501 -7.43 44.23 20.58
N LEU A 502 -7.04 43.44 21.60
CA LEU A 502 -7.04 43.93 22.99
C LEU A 502 -5.95 44.99 23.16
N SER A 503 -6.31 46.12 23.79
CA SER A 503 -5.35 47.25 23.95
C SER A 503 -4.12 46.87 24.79
N ASP A 504 -2.98 47.47 24.46
CA ASP A 504 -1.73 47.23 25.18
C ASP A 504 -1.84 47.64 26.66
N GLU A 505 -2.64 48.65 27.01
CA GLU A 505 -2.90 49.10 28.39
C GLU A 505 -3.54 47.98 29.25
N ILE A 506 -4.54 47.26 28.70
CA ILE A 506 -5.18 46.14 29.39
C ILE A 506 -4.21 44.98 29.52
N LEU A 507 -3.42 44.70 28.45
CA LEU A 507 -2.42 43.62 28.45
C LEU A 507 -1.31 43.86 29.47
N ASP A 508 -0.77 45.09 29.55
CA ASP A 508 0.30 45.43 30.49
C ASP A 508 -0.21 45.39 31.93
N ARG A 509 -1.45 45.86 32.15
CA ARG A 509 -2.12 45.73 33.45
C ARG A 509 -2.34 44.24 33.83
N ALA A 510 -2.74 43.40 32.86
CA ALA A 510 -2.94 41.98 33.13
C ALA A 510 -1.60 41.29 33.47
N LYS A 511 -0.49 41.64 32.80
CA LYS A 511 0.84 41.14 33.13
C LYS A 511 1.31 41.55 34.53
N SER A 512 0.93 42.74 35.00
CA SER A 512 1.32 43.20 36.34
C SER A 512 0.67 42.41 37.49
N PHE A 513 -0.35 41.60 37.21
CA PHE A 513 -0.94 40.68 38.19
C PHE A 513 -0.26 39.31 38.21
N GLN A 514 0.67 39.00 37.29
CA GLN A 514 1.46 37.75 37.32
C GLN A 514 2.55 37.84 38.39
N LYS A 515 2.85 36.72 39.06
CA LYS A 515 3.93 36.65 40.05
C LYS A 515 5.29 36.54 39.36
N ASP A 516 6.33 37.19 39.94
CA ASP A 516 7.68 37.22 39.35
C ASP A 516 8.34 35.83 39.17
N ASP A 517 8.03 34.86 40.03
CA ASP A 517 8.52 33.50 39.92
C ASP A 517 7.99 32.76 38.68
N ASP A 518 6.77 33.03 38.30
CA ASP A 518 6.11 32.44 37.12
C ASP A 518 6.70 33.01 35.84
N VAL A 519 7.10 34.28 35.82
CA VAL A 519 7.69 34.97 34.65
C VAL A 519 9.08 34.45 34.33
N ASN A 520 9.89 34.13 35.33
CA ASN A 520 11.26 33.60 35.16
C ASN A 520 11.22 32.17 34.60
N ILE A 521 10.28 31.35 35.09
CA ILE A 521 10.11 29.97 34.59
C ILE A 521 9.57 30.01 33.13
N GLU A 522 8.60 30.89 32.83
CA GLU A 522 8.07 31.02 31.46
C GLU A 522 9.14 31.46 30.44
N THR A 523 10.09 32.31 30.87
CA THR A 523 11.23 32.75 30.01
C THR A 523 12.20 31.63 29.73
N LEU A 524 12.54 30.80 30.72
CA LEU A 524 13.38 29.60 30.51
C LEU A 524 12.73 28.59 29.62
N LEU A 525 11.44 28.33 29.84
CA LEU A 525 10.65 27.42 29.00
C LEU A 525 10.54 27.92 27.56
N LYS A 526 10.51 29.25 27.38
CA LYS A 526 10.52 29.85 26.03
C LYS A 526 11.82 29.54 25.29
N ASN A 527 12.98 29.70 25.92
CA ASN A 527 14.27 29.45 25.28
C ASN A 527 14.42 27.97 24.92
N ILE A 528 14.07 27.05 25.82
CA ILE A 528 14.07 25.61 25.57
C ILE A 528 13.14 25.23 24.41
N TYR A 529 12.00 25.89 24.33
CA TYR A 529 11.05 25.68 23.24
C TYR A 529 11.63 26.13 21.89
N ASP A 530 12.21 27.33 21.83
CA ASP A 530 12.75 27.90 20.60
C ASP A 530 13.95 27.06 20.08
N ASP A 531 14.84 26.61 20.98
CA ASP A 531 15.96 25.73 20.64
C ASP A 531 15.50 24.38 20.10
N LYS A 532 14.49 23.78 20.70
CA LYS A 532 13.98 22.48 20.28
C LYS A 532 13.18 22.56 18.98
N LEU A 533 12.45 23.65 18.74
CA LEU A 533 11.80 23.90 17.46
C LEU A 533 12.84 23.94 16.33
N ALA A 534 13.96 24.64 16.55
CA ALA A 534 15.07 24.68 15.60
C ALA A 534 15.67 23.27 15.35
N ILE A 535 15.85 22.47 16.41
CA ILE A 535 16.33 21.08 16.30
C ILE A 535 15.33 20.21 15.51
N GLU A 536 14.04 20.34 15.75
CA GLU A 536 13.01 19.56 15.00
C GLU A 536 12.93 19.97 13.53
N GLU A 537 13.08 21.25 13.20
CA GLU A 537 13.18 21.72 11.81
C GLU A 537 14.40 21.15 11.09
N GLU A 538 15.54 21.10 11.78
CA GLU A 538 16.78 20.56 11.24
C GLU A 538 16.70 19.05 11.04
N LYS A 539 16.08 18.35 11.99
CA LYS A 539 15.79 16.92 11.94
C LYS A 539 14.84 16.57 10.77
N GLU A 540 13.82 17.38 10.51
CA GLU A 540 12.93 17.19 9.35
C GLU A 540 13.66 17.43 8.02
N LYS A 541 14.58 18.40 7.94
CA LYS A 541 15.46 18.60 6.78
C LYS A 541 16.36 17.40 6.54
N ILE A 542 17.00 16.89 7.60
CA ILE A 542 17.84 15.69 7.52
C ILE A 542 17.02 14.48 7.05
N ARG A 543 15.80 14.34 7.54
CA ARG A 543 14.89 13.24 7.19
C ARG A 543 14.47 13.30 5.72
N LYS A 544 14.14 14.49 5.20
CA LYS A 544 13.84 14.69 3.78
C LYS A 544 15.04 14.36 2.89
N ASN A 545 16.22 14.83 3.28
CA ASN A 545 17.45 14.54 2.55
C ASN A 545 17.78 13.04 2.56
N SER A 546 17.61 12.36 3.70
CA SER A 546 17.82 10.90 3.82
C SER A 546 16.88 10.12 2.91
N SER A 547 15.59 10.50 2.85
CA SER A 547 14.63 9.85 1.94
C SER A 547 14.97 10.07 0.46
N GLN A 548 15.46 11.26 0.08
CA GLN A 548 15.90 11.52 -1.28
C GLN A 548 17.17 10.72 -1.64
N VAL A 549 18.12 10.61 -0.71
CA VAL A 549 19.32 9.77 -0.89
C VAL A 549 18.96 8.32 -1.10
N GLU A 550 17.99 7.79 -0.34
CA GLU A 550 17.54 6.40 -0.48
C GLU A 550 16.84 6.16 -1.83
N LEU A 551 16.01 7.10 -2.30
CA LEU A 551 15.40 7.03 -3.63
C LEU A 551 16.44 7.07 -4.76
N LEU A 552 17.43 7.96 -4.65
CA LEU A 552 18.54 8.06 -5.60
C LEU A 552 19.39 6.79 -5.61
N ARG A 553 19.65 6.22 -4.44
CA ARG A 553 20.37 4.95 -4.32
C ARG A 553 19.64 3.81 -5.02
N LYS A 554 18.34 3.66 -4.78
CA LYS A 554 17.51 2.63 -5.45
C LYS A 554 17.44 2.83 -6.97
N SER A 555 17.41 4.08 -7.44
CA SER A 555 17.46 4.35 -8.90
C SER A 555 18.81 3.98 -9.50
N LEU A 556 19.92 4.35 -8.84
CA LEU A 556 21.28 3.99 -9.26
C LEU A 556 21.52 2.46 -9.28
N GLU A 557 21.00 1.74 -8.29
CA GLU A 557 21.07 0.28 -8.25
C GLU A 557 20.31 -0.35 -9.43
N ARG A 558 19.13 0.18 -9.77
CA ARG A 558 18.36 -0.26 -10.96
C ARG A 558 19.08 0.04 -12.27
N ASP A 559 19.65 1.24 -12.39
CA ASP A 559 20.36 1.64 -13.60
C ASP A 559 21.66 0.86 -13.78
N ASN A 560 22.39 0.61 -12.70
CA ASN A 560 23.56 -0.27 -12.71
C ASN A 560 23.20 -1.72 -13.11
N SER A 561 22.10 -2.26 -12.60
CA SER A 561 21.67 -3.60 -12.96
C SER A 561 21.31 -3.71 -14.46
N LYS A 562 20.64 -2.69 -15.02
CA LYS A 562 20.34 -2.60 -16.45
C LYS A 562 21.61 -2.52 -17.30
N LEU A 563 22.53 -1.62 -16.93
CA LEU A 563 23.81 -1.47 -17.64
C LEU A 563 24.63 -2.77 -17.62
N THR A 564 24.59 -3.50 -16.49
CA THR A 564 25.30 -4.79 -16.39
C THR A 564 24.66 -5.83 -17.32
N GLN A 565 23.33 -5.92 -17.37
CA GLN A 565 22.62 -6.81 -18.29
C GLN A 565 22.85 -6.44 -19.76
N GLU A 566 22.85 -5.16 -20.11
CA GLU A 566 23.14 -4.68 -21.46
C GLU A 566 24.59 -5.00 -21.87
N ALA A 567 25.54 -4.79 -20.95
CA ALA A 567 26.95 -5.14 -21.20
C ALA A 567 27.14 -6.65 -21.41
N GLU A 568 26.48 -7.48 -20.61
CA GLU A 568 26.51 -8.95 -20.78
C GLU A 568 25.88 -9.39 -22.11
N SER A 569 24.76 -8.77 -22.50
CA SER A 569 24.13 -9.02 -23.79
C SER A 569 25.04 -8.65 -24.97
N ILE A 570 25.67 -7.46 -24.94
CA ILE A 570 26.60 -7.02 -25.99
C ILE A 570 27.80 -7.98 -26.11
N VAL A 571 28.36 -8.42 -24.99
CA VAL A 571 29.47 -9.39 -24.98
C VAL A 571 29.05 -10.73 -25.52
N SER A 572 27.82 -11.20 -25.19
CA SER A 572 27.27 -12.45 -25.72
C SER A 572 27.08 -12.36 -27.23
N ASP A 573 26.46 -11.27 -27.73
CA ASP A 573 26.23 -11.06 -29.18
C ASP A 573 27.54 -10.93 -29.95
N ALA A 574 28.55 -10.28 -29.38
CA ALA A 574 29.86 -10.17 -29.98
C ALA A 574 30.56 -11.54 -30.08
N LYS A 575 30.43 -12.38 -29.04
CA LYS A 575 30.96 -13.76 -29.06
C LYS A 575 30.27 -14.63 -30.11
N GLN A 576 28.94 -14.49 -30.22
CA GLN A 576 28.17 -15.25 -31.20
C GLN A 576 28.55 -14.84 -32.63
N LYS A 577 28.67 -13.56 -32.95
CA LYS A 577 29.11 -13.05 -34.25
C LYS A 577 30.54 -13.51 -34.58
N ALA A 578 31.45 -13.48 -33.61
CA ALA A 578 32.80 -13.98 -33.80
C ALA A 578 32.81 -15.48 -34.13
N ARG A 579 31.96 -16.28 -33.49
CA ARG A 579 31.80 -17.71 -33.78
C ARG A 579 31.24 -17.97 -35.19
N GLU A 580 30.24 -17.19 -35.63
CA GLU A 580 29.67 -17.25 -36.97
C GLU A 580 30.74 -16.96 -38.04
N ILE A 581 31.51 -15.86 -37.86
CA ILE A 581 32.60 -15.49 -38.77
C ILE A 581 33.65 -16.62 -38.88
N LEU A 582 34.01 -17.27 -37.76
CA LEU A 582 34.97 -18.38 -37.77
C LEU A 582 34.41 -19.66 -38.41
N LEU A 583 33.11 -19.91 -38.28
CA LEU A 583 32.45 -21.03 -38.97
C LEU A 583 32.42 -20.78 -40.48
N ASP A 584 32.04 -19.58 -40.92
CA ASP A 584 32.03 -19.21 -42.33
C ASP A 584 33.44 -19.30 -42.94
N ALA A 585 34.47 -18.77 -42.26
CA ALA A 585 35.86 -18.87 -42.69
C ALA A 585 36.36 -20.33 -42.75
N LYS A 586 35.86 -21.19 -41.84
CA LYS A 586 36.17 -22.66 -41.87
C LYS A 586 35.51 -23.33 -43.06
N ASP A 587 34.27 -22.97 -43.40
CA ASP A 587 33.56 -23.59 -44.51
C ASP A 587 34.17 -23.13 -45.86
N GLU A 588 34.53 -21.86 -45.94
CA GLU A 588 35.28 -21.31 -47.10
C GLU A 588 36.66 -21.98 -47.28
N ALA A 589 37.40 -22.17 -46.20
CA ALA A 589 38.65 -22.90 -46.23
C ALA A 589 38.45 -24.39 -46.61
N ASN A 590 37.40 -25.03 -46.18
CA ASN A 590 37.05 -26.41 -46.55
C ASN A 590 36.67 -26.53 -48.04
N GLU A 591 36.01 -25.54 -48.63
CA GLU A 591 35.69 -25.46 -50.04
C GLU A 591 36.97 -25.29 -50.88
N ILE A 592 37.85 -24.37 -50.49
CA ILE A 592 39.15 -24.16 -51.14
C ILE A 592 40.02 -25.47 -51.06
N ILE A 593 40.01 -26.19 -49.92
CA ILE A 593 40.70 -27.47 -49.79
C ILE A 593 40.07 -28.56 -50.66
N ARG A 594 38.73 -28.55 -50.86
CA ARG A 594 38.05 -29.47 -51.78
C ARG A 594 38.40 -29.19 -53.26
N GLU A 595 38.53 -27.91 -53.63
CA GLU A 595 38.97 -27.50 -55.00
C GLU A 595 40.44 -27.82 -55.22
N LEU A 596 41.35 -27.56 -54.26
CA LEU A 596 42.77 -27.94 -54.34
C LEU A 596 42.99 -29.44 -54.41
N ASN A 597 42.16 -30.23 -53.76
CA ASN A 597 42.22 -31.72 -53.80
C ASN A 597 41.68 -32.30 -55.15
N LYS A 598 40.99 -31.50 -55.95
CA LYS A 598 40.60 -31.86 -57.32
C LYS A 598 41.74 -31.64 -58.30
N GLU A 599 42.76 -30.80 -58.01
CA GLU A 599 43.92 -30.47 -58.84
C GLU A 599 45.25 -30.94 -58.12
N SER A 600 45.41 -32.23 -57.91
CA SER A 600 46.62 -32.97 -57.45
C SER A 600 47.76 -32.17 -56.72
N THR A 601 48.24 -32.84 -55.59
CA THR A 601 49.55 -32.76 -54.94
C THR A 601 49.84 -31.52 -54.02
N ASN A 602 49.21 -31.47 -52.83
CA ASN A 602 49.91 -31.22 -51.56
C ASN A 602 48.95 -31.30 -50.34
N THR A 603 48.61 -32.50 -49.97
CA THR A 603 47.61 -32.78 -48.88
C THR A 603 48.11 -32.49 -47.44
N LYS A 604 49.40 -32.29 -47.23
CA LYS A 604 49.98 -32.10 -45.86
C LYS A 604 49.80 -30.67 -45.31
N SER A 605 49.91 -29.65 -46.18
CA SER A 605 49.75 -28.22 -45.78
C SER A 605 48.28 -27.81 -45.58
N ALA A 606 47.37 -28.37 -46.37
CA ALA A 606 45.94 -28.13 -46.27
C ALA A 606 45.32 -28.73 -44.97
N ASN A 607 45.76 -29.95 -44.58
CA ASN A 607 45.33 -30.56 -43.36
C ASN A 607 45.88 -29.86 -42.09
N ALA A 608 47.08 -29.26 -42.17
CA ALA A 608 47.66 -28.48 -41.08
C ALA A 608 46.88 -27.17 -40.79
N LEU A 609 46.40 -26.50 -41.89
CA LEU A 609 45.53 -25.33 -41.78
C LEU A 609 44.14 -25.65 -41.24
N ARG A 610 43.53 -26.76 -41.63
CA ARG A 610 42.28 -27.28 -41.10
C ARG A 610 42.34 -27.58 -39.61
N ASN A 611 43.42 -28.19 -39.15
CA ASN A 611 43.62 -28.50 -37.73
C ASN A 611 43.84 -27.24 -36.89
N LYS A 612 44.51 -26.19 -37.44
CA LYS A 612 44.67 -24.89 -36.77
C LYS A 612 43.31 -24.14 -36.64
N LEU A 613 42.47 -24.14 -37.67
CA LEU A 613 41.13 -23.55 -37.63
C LEU A 613 40.23 -24.30 -36.62
N ASN A 614 40.28 -25.62 -36.63
CA ASN A 614 39.49 -26.38 -35.63
C ASN A 614 39.95 -26.08 -34.20
N SER A 615 41.27 -25.98 -33.91
CA SER A 615 41.78 -25.64 -32.59
C SER A 615 41.41 -24.20 -32.15
N SER A 616 41.26 -23.26 -33.10
CA SER A 616 40.85 -21.89 -32.80
C SER A 616 39.33 -21.79 -32.49
N ILE A 617 38.49 -22.62 -33.12
CA ILE A 617 37.07 -22.71 -32.82
C ILE A 617 36.83 -23.43 -31.47
N ASP A 618 37.61 -24.48 -31.18
CA ASP A 618 37.54 -25.19 -29.92
C ASP A 618 38.02 -24.34 -28.72
N THR A 619 39.02 -23.45 -28.92
CA THR A 619 39.45 -22.50 -27.90
C THR A 619 38.37 -21.44 -27.59
N LEU A 620 37.56 -21.02 -28.55
CA LEU A 620 36.44 -20.11 -28.34
C LEU A 620 35.24 -20.78 -27.66
N SER A 621 35.00 -22.05 -27.90
CA SER A 621 33.97 -22.83 -27.20
C SER A 621 34.33 -23.15 -25.76
N HIS A 622 35.61 -23.11 -25.38
CA HIS A 622 36.08 -23.25 -23.98
C HIS A 622 36.08 -21.95 -23.18
N ILE A 623 35.95 -20.78 -23.83
CA ILE A 623 35.85 -19.49 -23.10
C ILE A 623 34.45 -19.32 -22.42
N GLU A 624 33.45 -20.08 -22.82
CA GLU A 624 32.14 -20.12 -22.13
C GLU A 624 32.16 -20.91 -20.80
N ALA A 625 33.20 -21.72 -20.54
CA ALA A 625 33.30 -22.54 -19.32
C ALA A 625 34.18 -21.93 -18.21
N ASP A 626 34.86 -20.79 -18.43
CA ASP A 626 35.87 -20.23 -17.51
C ASP A 626 35.46 -18.90 -16.85
N ASN A 627 34.19 -18.72 -16.55
CA ASN A 627 33.78 -17.79 -15.48
C ASN A 627 33.66 -18.50 -14.11
N SER A 628 34.24 -19.65 -13.93
CA SER A 628 34.51 -20.25 -12.63
C SER A 628 35.95 -19.91 -12.21
N VAL A 629 36.06 -18.99 -11.25
CA VAL A 629 37.19 -18.80 -10.28
C VAL A 629 38.42 -19.67 -10.62
N SER A 630 39.39 -19.06 -11.29
CA SER A 630 40.72 -19.68 -11.41
C SER A 630 41.27 -19.96 -10.02
N ASN A 631 41.63 -21.21 -9.75
CA ASN A 631 42.40 -21.69 -8.60
C ASN A 631 43.74 -20.95 -8.53
N SER A 632 43.76 -19.76 -7.95
CA SER A 632 45.01 -19.14 -7.47
C SER A 632 45.27 -19.69 -6.09
N LYS A 633 46.45 -20.30 -5.88
CA LYS A 633 46.92 -20.78 -4.58
C LYS A 633 46.77 -19.65 -3.53
N PRO A 634 46.28 -19.95 -2.32
CA PRO A 634 46.28 -19.00 -1.25
C PRO A 634 47.73 -18.52 -0.96
N LEU A 635 47.89 -17.19 -0.86
CA LEU A 635 49.17 -16.54 -0.50
C LEU A 635 49.64 -17.03 0.89
N SER A 636 50.93 -17.47 0.98
CA SER A 636 51.53 -17.76 2.25
C SER A 636 52.07 -16.45 2.87
N SER A 637 52.33 -16.44 4.20
CA SER A 637 52.86 -15.29 4.90
C SER A 637 54.26 -14.85 4.42
N GLU A 638 54.96 -15.71 3.70
CA GLU A 638 56.33 -15.51 3.15
C GLU A 638 56.31 -14.79 1.79
N ASP A 639 55.18 -14.80 1.10
CA ASP A 639 55.02 -14.25 -0.26
C ASP A 639 54.64 -12.75 -0.27
N ILE A 640 54.40 -12.15 0.88
CA ILE A 640 53.94 -10.76 0.98
C ILE A 640 55.08 -9.80 1.33
N THR A 641 55.19 -8.73 0.51
CA THR A 641 56.09 -7.61 0.77
C THR A 641 55.32 -6.29 0.84
N VAL A 642 55.80 -5.39 1.70
CA VAL A 642 55.21 -4.06 1.81
C VAL A 642 55.41 -3.29 0.50
N GLY A 643 54.32 -2.68 -0.02
CA GLY A 643 54.28 -2.02 -1.32
C GLY A 643 53.81 -2.90 -2.45
N MET A 644 53.47 -4.14 -2.23
CA MET A 644 52.93 -5.07 -3.25
C MET A 644 51.50 -4.76 -3.60
N GLU A 645 51.18 -4.79 -4.90
CA GLU A 645 49.79 -4.69 -5.38
C GLU A 645 49.08 -6.05 -5.32
N VAL A 646 47.94 -6.07 -4.65
CA VAL A 646 47.09 -7.25 -4.45
C VAL A 646 45.67 -6.94 -4.81
N MET A 647 44.90 -7.95 -5.23
CA MET A 647 43.49 -7.86 -5.41
C MET A 647 42.79 -8.35 -4.13
N CYS A 648 41.98 -7.51 -3.52
CA CYS A 648 41.13 -7.87 -2.37
C CYS A 648 39.80 -8.48 -2.82
N LYS A 649 39.56 -9.76 -2.55
CA LYS A 649 38.33 -10.48 -2.93
C LYS A 649 37.06 -9.81 -2.38
N ASN A 650 37.08 -9.44 -1.11
CA ASN A 650 35.93 -8.88 -0.40
C ASN A 650 35.50 -7.49 -0.91
N PHE A 651 36.40 -6.78 -1.60
CA PHE A 651 36.14 -5.43 -2.13
C PHE A 651 36.19 -5.38 -3.65
N ASN A 652 36.51 -6.50 -4.29
CA ASN A 652 36.78 -6.61 -5.73
C ASN A 652 37.60 -5.45 -6.29
N ALA A 653 38.60 -4.99 -5.52
CA ALA A 653 39.39 -3.80 -5.80
C ALA A 653 40.87 -4.06 -5.59
N LYS A 654 41.72 -3.36 -6.38
CA LYS A 654 43.19 -3.37 -6.22
C LYS A 654 43.59 -2.58 -4.99
N GLY A 655 44.50 -3.12 -4.19
CA GLY A 655 45.03 -2.46 -3.04
C GLY A 655 46.57 -2.67 -2.92
N THR A 656 47.25 -1.76 -2.20
CA THR A 656 48.69 -1.83 -1.92
C THR A 656 48.91 -2.26 -0.48
N VAL A 657 49.74 -3.27 -0.27
CA VAL A 657 50.13 -3.78 1.07
C VAL A 657 50.92 -2.74 1.83
N LEU A 658 50.46 -2.35 3.02
CA LEU A 658 51.11 -1.36 3.88
C LEU A 658 51.89 -1.99 5.04
N SER A 659 51.58 -3.22 5.47
CA SER A 659 52.26 -3.92 6.57
C SER A 659 52.36 -5.40 6.32
N LEU A 660 53.33 -6.06 6.92
CA LEU A 660 53.42 -7.50 6.97
C LEU A 660 52.32 -8.12 7.83
N PRO A 661 51.96 -9.43 7.61
CA PRO A 661 50.89 -10.09 8.36
C PRO A 661 51.11 -10.06 9.86
N ASN A 662 50.07 -9.76 10.63
CA ASN A 662 50.10 -9.80 12.10
C ASN A 662 49.87 -11.26 12.62
N ARG A 663 49.92 -11.44 13.97
CA ARG A 663 49.69 -12.76 14.61
C ARG A 663 48.32 -13.39 14.32
N SER A 664 47.39 -12.61 13.78
CA SER A 664 46.02 -13.04 13.38
C SER A 664 45.90 -13.30 11.88
N ASN A 665 47.02 -13.35 11.11
CA ASN A 665 47.04 -13.49 9.64
C ASN A 665 46.27 -12.39 8.89
N GLU A 666 46.26 -11.17 9.41
CA GLU A 666 45.68 -10.00 8.75
C GLU A 666 46.78 -9.05 8.24
N VAL A 667 46.57 -8.52 7.05
CA VAL A 667 47.47 -7.59 6.37
C VAL A 667 46.78 -6.26 6.20
N ARG A 668 47.46 -5.17 6.49
CA ARG A 668 46.93 -3.81 6.28
C ARG A 668 47.12 -3.42 4.82
N VAL A 669 46.02 -3.19 4.14
CA VAL A 669 46.00 -2.91 2.70
C VAL A 669 45.33 -1.54 2.48
N GLN A 670 45.93 -0.73 1.61
CA GLN A 670 45.31 0.52 1.15
C GLN A 670 44.59 0.28 -0.16
N ILE A 671 43.30 0.55 -0.17
CA ILE A 671 42.41 0.45 -1.33
C ILE A 671 41.91 1.87 -1.62
N GLY A 672 42.50 2.51 -2.62
CA GLY A 672 42.21 3.93 -2.90
C GLY A 672 42.60 4.84 -1.70
N ALA A 673 41.60 5.57 -1.16
CA ALA A 673 41.78 6.45 0.03
C ALA A 673 41.54 5.74 1.37
N LEU A 674 41.10 4.46 1.38
CA LEU A 674 40.74 3.69 2.56
C LEU A 674 41.89 2.72 2.94
N THR A 675 42.27 2.69 4.22
CA THR A 675 43.16 1.67 4.78
C THR A 675 42.35 0.70 5.64
N THR A 676 42.40 -0.60 5.30
CA THR A 676 41.67 -1.63 6.04
C THR A 676 42.55 -2.86 6.30
N ASN A 677 42.22 -3.65 7.32
CA ASN A 677 42.87 -4.90 7.58
C ASN A 677 42.08 -6.02 6.85
N VAL A 678 42.79 -6.79 6.01
CA VAL A 678 42.22 -7.87 5.20
C VAL A 678 42.95 -9.18 5.56
N LYS A 679 42.21 -10.27 5.68
CA LYS A 679 42.78 -11.58 5.93
C LYS A 679 43.58 -12.05 4.72
N LEU A 680 44.66 -12.76 4.98
CA LEU A 680 45.58 -13.30 3.97
C LEU A 680 44.86 -14.16 2.93
N SER A 681 43.82 -14.89 3.35
CA SER A 681 42.97 -15.74 2.49
C SER A 681 42.16 -14.97 1.43
N ASP A 682 41.95 -13.67 1.66
CA ASP A 682 41.12 -12.82 0.84
C ASP A 682 41.91 -11.95 -0.13
N LEU A 683 43.25 -12.19 -0.22
CA LEU A 683 44.17 -11.50 -1.12
C LEU A 683 44.62 -12.41 -2.26
N LEU A 684 44.62 -11.85 -3.50
CA LEU A 684 45.09 -12.50 -4.71
C LEU A 684 46.31 -11.75 -5.30
N LEU A 685 47.33 -12.49 -5.79
CA LEU A 685 48.47 -11.92 -6.49
C LEU A 685 48.08 -11.41 -7.87
N LEU A 686 48.44 -10.19 -8.17
CA LEU A 686 48.40 -9.63 -9.53
C LEU A 686 49.70 -9.93 -10.23
N ASN A 687 49.70 -10.93 -11.13
CA ASN A 687 50.89 -11.24 -11.94
C ASN A 687 51.20 -10.08 -12.89
N THR A 688 52.17 -9.25 -12.55
CA THR A 688 52.77 -8.30 -13.50
C THR A 688 53.88 -9.01 -14.23
N SER A 689 53.69 -9.30 -15.51
CA SER A 689 54.77 -9.73 -16.39
C SER A 689 55.85 -8.63 -16.51
N LYS A 690 57.06 -8.98 -16.15
CA LYS A 690 58.29 -8.14 -16.30
C LYS A 690 58.44 -7.66 -17.75
N LYS A 691 58.56 -6.35 -17.96
CA LYS A 691 59.28 -5.76 -19.09
C LYS A 691 60.46 -5.00 -18.56
N SER A 692 61.59 -5.34 -19.13
CA SER A 692 62.95 -5.00 -18.82
C SER A 692 63.25 -3.49 -18.91
N SER A 693 64.11 -3.10 -18.03
CA SER A 693 64.92 -1.89 -17.88
C SER A 693 65.42 -1.24 -19.19
N THR A 694 65.39 0.11 -19.23
CA THR A 694 66.59 0.91 -19.68
C THR A 694 66.73 2.17 -18.84
N LYS A 695 67.98 2.36 -18.43
CA LYS A 695 68.51 3.48 -17.64
C LYS A 695 68.58 4.79 -18.45
N GLN A 696 68.43 5.93 -17.80
CA GLN A 696 69.40 7.05 -17.67
C GLN A 696 68.75 8.20 -16.94
N SER A 697 69.25 8.53 -15.82
CA SER A 697 70.21 9.57 -15.39
C SER A 697 69.66 11.01 -15.41
N GLY A 698 69.55 11.54 -14.25
CA GLY A 698 70.31 12.68 -13.79
C GLY A 698 69.56 13.97 -13.52
N SER A 699 69.46 14.37 -12.32
CA SER A 699 69.94 15.55 -11.60
C SER A 699 68.87 16.30 -10.79
N THR A 700 69.12 16.27 -9.53
CA THR A 700 68.99 17.29 -8.48
C THR A 700 68.32 18.62 -8.81
N HIS A 701 67.23 19.03 -8.04
CA HIS A 701 67.40 20.09 -7.04
C HIS A 701 66.10 20.19 -6.14
N LYS A 702 66.42 20.54 -4.89
CA LYS A 702 65.53 20.87 -3.77
C LYS A 702 64.55 21.98 -4.06
N ASN A 703 63.35 21.96 -3.55
CA ASN A 703 62.88 22.68 -2.38
C ASN A 703 61.34 22.55 -2.19
N SER A 704 61.03 22.32 -0.93
CA SER A 704 59.80 22.57 -0.20
C SER A 704 58.70 23.41 -0.89
N ASN A 705 57.46 22.87 -0.93
CA ASN A 705 56.34 23.47 -0.20
C ASN A 705 55.02 22.68 -0.48
N VAL A 706 54.32 22.50 0.60
CA VAL A 706 52.93 22.13 0.77
C VAL A 706 52.11 22.14 -0.51
N THR A 707 51.67 20.98 -0.97
CA THR A 707 50.62 20.85 -2.00
C THR A 707 49.43 20.13 -1.40
N PHE A 708 48.36 20.89 -1.22
CA PHE A 708 47.02 20.35 -1.09
C PHE A 708 46.69 19.60 -2.39
N SER A 709 46.42 18.32 -2.29
CA SER A 709 46.10 17.46 -3.43
C SER A 709 44.73 17.78 -4.03
N ASN A 710 44.73 18.22 -5.27
CA ASN A 710 43.56 18.34 -6.14
C ASN A 710 43.02 17.00 -6.56
N ASN A 711 41.99 16.52 -5.91
CA ASN A 711 41.12 15.40 -6.39
C ASN A 711 39.74 15.88 -6.86
N LYS A 712 39.57 17.17 -7.20
CA LYS A 712 38.33 17.68 -7.80
C LYS A 712 38.32 17.80 -9.34
N ALA A 713 39.49 17.58 -9.97
CA ALA A 713 39.65 17.87 -11.40
C ALA A 713 39.10 16.79 -12.37
N GLN A 714 38.57 15.67 -11.91
CA GLN A 714 38.14 14.57 -12.81
C GLN A 714 36.62 14.43 -13.05
N ASN A 715 35.76 15.27 -12.45
CA ASN A 715 34.29 15.13 -12.60
C ASN A 715 33.55 16.48 -12.70
N VAL A 716 34.07 17.46 -13.41
CA VAL A 716 33.31 18.70 -13.70
C VAL A 716 32.43 18.45 -14.94
N ALA A 717 31.12 18.58 -14.78
CA ALA A 717 30.19 18.45 -15.90
C ALA A 717 30.44 19.58 -16.93
N SER A 718 30.42 19.24 -18.21
CA SER A 718 30.60 20.21 -19.32
C SER A 718 29.41 21.16 -19.52
N GLU A 719 28.33 20.97 -18.73
CA GLU A 719 27.10 21.75 -18.82
C GLU A 719 26.49 22.01 -17.44
N ILE A 720 25.97 23.25 -17.23
CA ILE A 720 25.21 23.62 -16.03
C ILE A 720 23.83 24.15 -16.42
N ASN A 721 22.80 23.76 -15.69
CA ASN A 721 21.42 24.20 -15.92
C ASN A 721 20.98 25.17 -14.83
N VAL A 722 20.62 26.40 -15.21
CA VAL A 722 20.15 27.48 -14.35
C VAL A 722 18.74 27.97 -14.72
N ILE A 723 17.96 27.15 -15.45
CA ILE A 723 16.58 27.47 -15.82
C ILE A 723 15.72 27.57 -14.56
N GLY A 724 14.87 28.61 -14.49
CA GLY A 724 13.96 28.85 -13.37
C GLY A 724 14.55 29.63 -12.20
N LEU A 725 15.87 29.98 -12.22
CA LEU A 725 16.48 30.84 -11.22
C LEU A 725 16.35 32.32 -11.59
N THR A 726 16.37 33.17 -10.57
CA THR A 726 16.55 34.63 -10.78
C THR A 726 18.02 34.96 -11.10
N VAL A 727 18.28 36.14 -11.72
CA VAL A 727 19.64 36.54 -12.05
C VAL A 727 20.57 36.52 -10.84
N ASP A 728 20.09 37.00 -9.69
CA ASP A 728 20.89 37.09 -8.45
C ASP A 728 21.17 35.72 -7.85
N GLN A 729 20.32 34.73 -8.08
CA GLN A 729 20.52 33.34 -7.65
C GLN A 729 21.44 32.58 -8.59
N ALA A 730 21.34 32.83 -9.90
CA ALA A 730 22.10 32.13 -10.91
C ALA A 730 23.58 32.56 -10.98
N LEU A 731 23.88 33.85 -10.77
CA LEU A 731 25.25 34.38 -10.91
C LEU A 731 26.29 33.74 -9.98
N PRO A 732 26.02 33.51 -8.67
CA PRO A 732 26.98 32.84 -7.78
C PRO A 732 27.23 31.38 -8.18
N ILE A 733 26.20 30.70 -8.72
CA ILE A 733 26.29 29.31 -9.16
C ILE A 733 27.13 29.22 -10.46
N VAL A 734 26.89 30.13 -11.40
CA VAL A 734 27.63 30.22 -12.65
C VAL A 734 29.10 30.59 -12.39
N ASP A 735 29.37 31.51 -11.48
CA ASP A 735 30.73 31.93 -11.10
C ASP A 735 31.55 30.74 -10.58
N LYS A 736 31.02 30.04 -9.60
CA LYS A 736 31.64 28.82 -9.05
C LYS A 736 31.86 27.74 -10.12
N TYR A 737 30.88 27.53 -10.99
CA TYR A 737 31.00 26.56 -12.08
C TYR A 737 32.08 26.91 -13.07
N LEU A 738 32.24 28.18 -13.43
CA LEU A 738 33.30 28.67 -14.35
C LEU A 738 34.67 28.49 -13.73
N ASP A 739 34.82 28.75 -12.44
CA ASP A 739 36.08 28.49 -11.69
C ASP A 739 36.42 26.99 -11.66
N ASP A 740 35.46 26.16 -11.37
CA ASP A 740 35.62 24.68 -11.36
C ASP A 740 35.99 24.16 -12.78
N CYS A 741 35.39 24.69 -13.85
CA CYS A 741 35.70 24.36 -15.24
C CYS A 741 37.12 24.84 -15.62
N TYR A 742 37.51 26.04 -15.24
CA TYR A 742 38.84 26.59 -15.50
C TYR A 742 39.94 25.79 -14.76
N MET A 743 39.69 25.41 -13.50
CA MET A 743 40.59 24.55 -12.73
C MET A 743 40.69 23.12 -13.27
N ALA A 744 39.64 22.63 -13.91
CA ALA A 744 39.60 21.35 -14.61
C ALA A 744 40.21 21.39 -16.04
N ASN A 745 40.69 22.52 -16.48
CA ASN A 745 41.28 22.74 -17.84
C ASN A 745 40.34 22.40 -18.98
N LEU A 746 39.01 22.67 -18.81
CA LEU A 746 38.06 22.49 -19.89
C LEU A 746 38.21 23.61 -20.95
N GLU A 747 38.23 23.26 -22.23
CA GLU A 747 38.29 24.22 -23.31
C GLU A 747 37.00 25.01 -23.45
N THR A 748 35.86 24.36 -23.23
CA THR A 748 34.53 24.98 -23.35
C THR A 748 33.56 24.43 -22.28
N ALA A 749 32.62 25.28 -21.85
CA ALA A 749 31.52 24.93 -20.94
C ALA A 749 30.19 25.50 -21.44
N ARG A 750 29.06 24.85 -21.11
CA ARG A 750 27.72 25.27 -21.51
C ARG A 750 26.93 25.75 -20.33
N ILE A 751 26.20 26.83 -20.45
CA ILE A 751 25.30 27.39 -19.46
C ILE A 751 23.90 27.39 -20.05
N VAL A 752 22.99 26.55 -19.54
CA VAL A 752 21.61 26.43 -20.00
C VAL A 752 20.72 27.32 -19.14
N HIS A 753 20.21 28.43 -19.76
CA HIS A 753 19.38 29.43 -19.08
C HIS A 753 17.95 29.51 -19.63
N GLY A 754 17.64 28.75 -20.68
CA GLY A 754 16.34 28.71 -21.33
C GLY A 754 16.04 29.90 -22.24
N LYS A 755 14.98 29.78 -23.05
CA LYS A 755 14.59 30.83 -24.05
C LYS A 755 13.77 31.98 -23.43
N GLY A 756 13.18 31.86 -22.25
CA GLY A 756 12.31 32.80 -21.53
C GLY A 756 12.29 34.27 -21.97
N THR A 757 12.14 35.18 -21.04
CA THR A 757 12.12 36.65 -21.31
C THR A 757 13.49 37.25 -21.67
N GLY A 758 14.55 36.48 -21.67
CA GLY A 758 15.94 36.89 -21.96
C GLY A 758 16.66 37.55 -20.77
N ARG A 759 16.00 37.92 -19.70
CA ARG A 759 16.62 38.60 -18.53
C ARG A 759 17.77 37.80 -17.94
N LEU A 760 17.61 36.48 -17.76
CA LEU A 760 18.64 35.61 -17.22
C LEU A 760 19.84 35.51 -18.16
N ARG A 761 19.62 35.35 -19.44
CA ARG A 761 20.66 35.36 -20.48
C ARG A 761 21.47 36.67 -20.44
N ASP A 762 20.77 37.82 -20.44
CA ASP A 762 21.42 39.14 -20.51
C ASP A 762 22.21 39.40 -19.20
N GLY A 763 21.72 38.95 -18.04
CA GLY A 763 22.44 38.96 -16.77
C GLY A 763 23.73 38.13 -16.80
N ILE A 764 23.65 36.90 -17.32
CA ILE A 764 24.80 35.99 -17.47
C ILE A 764 25.81 36.56 -18.46
N HIS A 765 25.38 37.09 -19.62
CA HIS A 765 26.28 37.71 -20.63
C HIS A 765 26.99 38.92 -20.03
N SER A 766 26.32 39.75 -19.24
CA SER A 766 26.93 40.90 -18.57
C SER A 766 27.99 40.49 -17.55
N PHE A 767 27.76 39.38 -16.88
CA PHE A 767 28.71 38.76 -15.93
C PHE A 767 29.92 38.16 -16.67
N LEU A 768 29.71 37.36 -17.71
CA LEU A 768 30.75 36.70 -18.48
C LEU A 768 31.72 37.72 -19.12
N LYS A 769 31.21 38.88 -19.50
CA LYS A 769 32.04 39.99 -20.06
C LYS A 769 33.07 40.54 -19.07
N LYS A 770 32.80 40.37 -17.75
CA LYS A 770 33.67 40.86 -16.65
C LYS A 770 34.55 39.79 -16.06
N ASN A 771 34.25 38.50 -16.32
CA ASN A 771 34.96 37.37 -15.72
C ASN A 771 36.37 37.20 -16.33
N THR A 772 37.39 37.02 -15.50
CA THR A 772 38.81 36.99 -15.90
C THR A 772 39.23 35.68 -16.59
N HIS A 773 38.53 34.60 -16.36
CA HIS A 773 38.82 33.25 -16.89
C HIS A 773 38.18 32.98 -18.27
N VAL A 774 37.26 33.84 -18.69
CA VAL A 774 36.52 33.68 -19.95
C VAL A 774 37.28 34.37 -21.09
N LYS A 775 37.54 33.61 -22.15
CA LYS A 775 38.13 34.11 -23.39
C LYS A 775 37.08 34.69 -24.33
N SER A 776 36.01 33.95 -24.53
CA SER A 776 34.88 34.36 -25.37
C SER A 776 33.64 33.60 -24.99
N TYR A 777 32.47 34.12 -25.33
CA TYR A 777 31.21 33.43 -25.18
C TYR A 777 30.31 33.67 -26.39
N ARG A 778 29.45 32.70 -26.74
CA ARG A 778 28.49 32.77 -27.82
C ARG A 778 27.19 32.10 -27.47
N ILE A 779 26.14 32.43 -28.18
CA ILE A 779 24.88 31.68 -28.10
C ILE A 779 25.07 30.31 -28.76
N GLY A 780 24.43 29.28 -28.28
CA GLY A 780 24.46 27.92 -28.83
C GLY A 780 23.96 27.89 -30.28
N THR A 781 24.54 27.01 -31.08
CA THR A 781 24.13 26.76 -32.48
C THR A 781 23.06 25.64 -32.52
N TYR A 782 22.57 25.30 -33.72
CA TYR A 782 21.63 24.22 -33.94
C TYR A 782 22.22 22.89 -33.39
N GLY A 783 21.48 22.22 -32.47
CA GLY A 783 21.96 21.04 -31.76
C GLY A 783 22.64 21.32 -30.40
N GLU A 784 23.00 22.57 -30.07
CA GLU A 784 23.59 22.99 -28.78
C GLU A 784 22.58 23.65 -27.84
N GLY A 785 21.29 23.78 -28.22
CA GLY A 785 20.21 24.41 -27.46
C GLY A 785 19.88 25.86 -27.90
N GLU A 786 20.47 26.32 -28.97
CA GLU A 786 20.18 27.61 -29.62
C GLU A 786 20.16 28.82 -28.65
N MET A 787 19.09 29.65 -28.71
CA MET A 787 18.93 30.85 -27.88
C MET A 787 18.77 30.55 -26.36
N GLY A 788 18.62 29.28 -25.95
CA GLY A 788 18.48 28.86 -24.56
C GLY A 788 19.80 28.51 -23.87
N VAL A 789 20.92 28.50 -24.58
CA VAL A 789 22.23 28.08 -24.06
C VAL A 789 23.31 29.12 -24.46
N THR A 790 24.21 29.37 -23.50
CA THR A 790 25.44 30.14 -23.74
C THR A 790 26.64 29.22 -23.64
N VAL A 791 27.44 29.15 -24.70
CA VAL A 791 28.71 28.40 -24.73
C VAL A 791 29.85 29.36 -24.40
N VAL A 792 30.64 28.98 -23.40
CA VAL A 792 31.77 29.77 -22.87
C VAL A 792 33.06 29.07 -23.25
N SER A 793 34.06 29.82 -23.74
CA SER A 793 35.42 29.34 -24.00
C SER A 793 36.39 30.01 -23.03
N PHE A 794 37.29 29.24 -22.43
CA PHE A 794 38.25 29.70 -21.44
C PHE A 794 39.58 30.14 -22.08
N LYS A 795 40.35 30.95 -21.33
CA LYS A 795 41.65 31.45 -21.74
C LYS A 795 42.74 30.41 -21.69
#